data_439bcd19e491a29b2a58029211887903
#
_entry.id   439bcd19e491a29b2a58029211887903
#
_cell.length_a   1.000
_cell.length_b   1.000
_cell.length_c   1.000
_cell.angle_alpha   90.00
_cell.angle_beta   90.00
_cell.angle_gamma   90.00
#
_symmetry.space_group_name_H-M   'P 1'
#
loop_
_entity.id
_entity.type
_entity.pdbx_description
1 polymer ?
#
loop_
_entity_poly.entity_id
_entity_poly.type
_entity_poly.pdbx_seq_one_letter_code
_entity_poly.pdbx_strand_id
1 'polypeptide(L)'
;METDLLALVGAKGTLVAALSEKSSSQIRVLCADERRAELCRQVFPFDAPVDPTNILELVRTHGRGLLSAKHRAQLEAGETNKIARSAMRRDYSGVGLFPKKDDPFYFLTDFAMDFRAFAPNLPEGAVLLTGDAANAPRDVPRLIALSIGIDGIALSGAPFHTYLATESSKREINTLGAVSLAVALVIGFLLFRSFRFLLPTALALGSGFLAGSAAALLLPGRPHVIAFVFGTTLIGLGVDYCYHGFSRRKGDAGFVRNLTGALVTTCLAFSPLFFSEVVVLNQIAVFTIAGLASIYAFVLLFGRTGAAGGTGATLVWVTRRMSITRAALFLLAALGILRLSFGNDPASFYKMDPDLAKGEETVAKAAGIGDSRFALVDFGKWQRENAALKAKMGVEPGGEFLSAADMPRELTLTFGGREYLLLPAKMAEGIPKDDVKIVDTRAELQSMFDAFASETVRLVSVAFAVMIAALIAVFRRRFLSLVCPVACALVSTVGVLGWMGTPVNFFQLLCFFVLVGLGIDYAIFHRDESCLDGRSWKVVRASFVTSLVGLGMLAFTSFPVTRSMGVTLGVGLVFSYLFSLPTARDVERALAGRAADAPRGGGWIDQPVRGGGRIRMWAIFTTYRVLGKSFTKFVCVFIILCVYPWAKPVRDALRKFLEAARRRFPQSSGCIISPLHHYTISPFRIMLNFAWAMVDKIDACGLMKSPPKMTVVGDRGWTKGGCFLLSTHVGCIEVLPALANSDREQRTAPLVHAFQQMGRDALYTSYFMKHLDRSRLALHAIEDIGVETAVEMQEAIRGGDIVLMAGDRPAASGSATLRREFLGCECEFPKGVFRFAKLMECPVYAITCVRTGWNAYTVDAKRLGEDIVGDYVAFLEAAALAHPDQWYQFYDFFANAGEGGR
;
A
#
# COMPACT_ATOMS: atom_id res chain seq x y z
N MET A 1 11.60 -22.39 11.06
CA MET A 1 12.54 -21.51 10.33
C MET A 1 12.77 -21.98 8.90
N GLU A 2 13.29 -23.18 8.68
CA GLU A 2 13.47 -23.73 7.32
C GLU A 2 12.14 -23.81 6.55
N THR A 3 11.07 -24.25 7.19
CA THR A 3 9.71 -24.24 6.64
C THR A 3 9.19 -22.85 6.33
N ASP A 4 9.48 -21.86 7.18
CA ASP A 4 9.08 -20.47 6.93
C ASP A 4 9.90 -19.89 5.77
N LEU A 5 11.20 -20.22 5.69
CA LEU A 5 12.06 -19.85 4.58
C LEU A 5 11.66 -20.56 3.28
N LEU A 6 11.30 -21.85 3.34
CA LEU A 6 10.81 -22.59 2.18
C LEU A 6 9.40 -22.14 1.72
N ALA A 7 8.55 -21.71 2.65
CA ALA A 7 7.27 -21.10 2.31
C ALA A 7 7.45 -19.71 1.64
N LEU A 8 8.45 -18.96 2.07
CA LEU A 8 8.88 -17.71 1.42
C LEU A 8 9.19 -17.91 -0.06
N VAL A 9 9.77 -19.06 -0.39
CA VAL A 9 10.38 -19.34 -1.68
C VAL A 9 9.46 -20.11 -2.63
N GLY A 10 8.29 -20.56 -2.12
CA GLY A 10 7.35 -21.32 -2.94
C GLY A 10 7.80 -22.75 -3.31
N ALA A 11 8.77 -23.29 -2.60
CA ALA A 11 9.36 -24.62 -2.85
C ALA A 11 8.43 -25.80 -2.48
N LYS A 12 7.11 -25.61 -2.55
CA LYS A 12 6.14 -26.67 -2.30
C LYS A 12 6.33 -27.82 -3.31
N GLY A 13 6.41 -29.05 -2.76
CA GLY A 13 6.57 -30.25 -3.58
C GLY A 13 8.02 -30.70 -3.80
N THR A 14 9.01 -30.03 -3.22
CA THR A 14 10.39 -30.51 -3.20
C THR A 14 10.65 -31.44 -2.01
N LEU A 15 11.65 -32.28 -2.14
CA LEU A 15 12.06 -33.20 -1.08
C LEU A 15 12.51 -32.43 0.18
N VAL A 16 13.21 -31.32 0.00
CA VAL A 16 13.66 -30.45 1.10
C VAL A 16 12.47 -29.83 1.83
N ALA A 17 11.42 -29.45 1.10
CA ALA A 17 10.20 -28.93 1.71
C ALA A 17 9.51 -30.02 2.57
N ALA A 18 9.45 -31.25 2.08
CA ALA A 18 8.86 -32.37 2.81
C ALA A 18 9.68 -32.72 4.09
N LEU A 19 11.01 -32.68 4.00
CA LEU A 19 11.89 -32.88 5.15
C LEU A 19 11.76 -31.75 6.18
N SER A 20 11.71 -30.53 5.72
CA SER A 20 11.56 -29.35 6.57
C SER A 20 10.17 -29.28 7.21
N GLU A 21 9.10 -29.60 6.48
CA GLU A 21 7.73 -29.66 7.02
C GLU A 21 7.65 -30.70 8.14
N LYS A 22 8.27 -31.86 7.96
CA LYS A 22 8.32 -32.90 8.97
C LYS A 22 9.11 -32.49 10.22
N SER A 23 10.27 -31.84 10.04
CA SER A 23 11.10 -31.39 11.17
C SER A 23 10.52 -30.18 11.89
N SER A 24 9.60 -29.44 11.22
CA SER A 24 9.06 -28.19 11.73
C SER A 24 8.12 -28.30 12.91
N SER A 25 7.48 -29.44 13.08
CA SER A 25 6.57 -29.71 14.19
C SER A 25 7.20 -30.52 15.31
N GLN A 26 8.33 -31.16 15.06
CA GLN A 26 9.01 -32.01 16.05
C GLN A 26 9.65 -31.20 17.17
N ILE A 27 9.40 -31.62 18.40
CA ILE A 27 10.04 -31.08 19.60
C ILE A 27 10.73 -32.19 20.37
N ARG A 28 11.86 -31.87 20.99
CA ARG A 28 12.60 -32.75 21.90
C ARG A 28 12.90 -31.99 23.17
N VAL A 29 12.66 -32.61 24.28
CA VAL A 29 12.92 -32.07 25.63
C VAL A 29 13.77 -33.05 26.41
N LEU A 30 14.99 -32.65 26.76
CA LEU A 30 15.86 -33.41 27.61
C LEU A 30 15.71 -32.92 29.06
N CYS A 31 15.25 -33.80 29.93
CA CYS A 31 15.09 -33.55 31.35
C CYS A 31 16.20 -34.23 32.14
N ALA A 32 16.77 -33.56 33.13
CA ALA A 32 17.86 -34.08 33.92
C ALA A 32 17.43 -35.26 34.83
N ASP A 33 16.15 -35.40 35.13
CA ASP A 33 15.57 -36.48 35.91
C ASP A 33 14.08 -36.70 35.56
N GLU A 34 13.52 -37.83 36.08
CA GLU A 34 12.13 -38.23 35.85
C GLU A 34 11.10 -37.25 36.45
N ARG A 35 11.44 -36.56 37.53
CA ARG A 35 10.56 -35.58 38.18
C ARG A 35 10.30 -34.37 37.23
N ARG A 36 11.36 -33.94 36.55
CA ARG A 36 11.24 -32.86 35.54
C ARG A 36 10.50 -33.34 34.29
N ALA A 37 10.76 -34.60 33.90
CA ALA A 37 10.04 -35.21 32.78
C ALA A 37 8.53 -35.27 33.03
N GLU A 38 8.12 -35.62 34.25
CA GLU A 38 6.71 -35.66 34.64
C GLU A 38 6.07 -34.28 34.60
N LEU A 39 6.76 -33.20 35.03
CA LEU A 39 6.30 -31.84 34.89
C LEU A 39 6.10 -31.41 33.41
N CYS A 40 7.00 -31.84 32.54
CA CYS A 40 6.87 -31.58 31.10
C CYS A 40 5.68 -32.33 30.51
N ARG A 41 5.42 -33.60 30.90
CA ARG A 41 4.25 -34.40 30.46
C ARG A 41 2.93 -33.80 30.91
N GLN A 42 2.87 -33.14 32.06
CA GLN A 42 1.68 -32.42 32.53
C GLN A 42 1.35 -31.18 31.66
N VAL A 43 2.37 -30.60 31.02
CA VAL A 43 2.23 -29.38 30.22
C VAL A 43 2.02 -29.68 28.74
N PHE A 44 2.59 -30.77 28.21
CA PHE A 44 2.59 -31.14 26.81
C PHE A 44 2.37 -32.63 26.59
N PRO A 45 1.53 -33.03 25.62
CA PRO A 45 1.34 -34.46 25.28
C PRO A 45 2.54 -34.97 24.45
N PHE A 46 3.49 -35.62 25.12
CA PHE A 46 4.61 -36.24 24.45
C PHE A 46 4.24 -37.62 23.93
N ASP A 47 5.01 -38.10 22.96
CA ASP A 47 4.87 -39.44 22.43
C ASP A 47 5.26 -40.48 23.52
N ALA A 48 4.66 -41.64 23.42
CA ALA A 48 5.04 -42.74 24.35
C ALA A 48 6.52 -43.08 24.17
N PRO A 49 7.26 -43.33 25.27
CA PRO A 49 8.67 -43.73 25.20
C PRO A 49 8.80 -45.04 24.40
N VAL A 50 9.78 -45.05 23.48
CA VAL A 50 10.08 -46.28 22.73
C VAL A 50 10.73 -47.29 23.68
N ASP A 51 9.98 -48.34 24.01
CA ASP A 51 10.50 -49.45 24.83
C ASP A 51 11.53 -50.24 24.01
N PRO A 52 12.77 -50.38 24.48
CA PRO A 52 13.77 -51.20 23.80
C PRO A 52 13.35 -52.67 23.56
N THR A 53 12.46 -53.19 24.38
CA THR A 53 11.92 -54.55 24.20
C THR A 53 11.00 -54.63 22.97
N ASN A 54 10.23 -53.59 22.70
CA ASN A 54 9.38 -53.51 21.52
C ASN A 54 10.21 -53.47 20.22
N ILE A 55 11.41 -52.87 20.25
CA ILE A 55 12.31 -52.84 19.09
C ILE A 55 12.82 -54.27 18.79
N LEU A 56 13.18 -55.02 19.76
CA LEU A 56 13.62 -56.41 19.55
C LEU A 56 12.51 -57.30 19.02
N GLU A 57 11.28 -57.12 19.49
CA GLU A 57 10.12 -57.83 18.99
C GLU A 57 9.77 -57.40 17.56
N LEU A 58 9.87 -56.13 17.25
CA LEU A 58 9.69 -55.59 15.92
C LEU A 58 10.71 -56.15 14.92
N VAL A 59 12.00 -56.16 15.29
CA VAL A 59 13.08 -56.73 14.48
C VAL A 59 12.88 -58.24 14.30
N ARG A 60 12.37 -58.97 15.28
CA ARG A 60 12.05 -60.35 15.20
C ARG A 60 10.88 -60.65 14.25
N THR A 61 9.80 -59.88 14.39
CA THR A 61 8.56 -60.10 13.62
C THR A 61 8.73 -59.67 12.15
N HIS A 62 9.42 -58.57 11.91
CA HIS A 62 9.59 -57.97 10.58
C HIS A 62 11.02 -58.12 10.03
N GLY A 63 11.77 -59.11 10.49
CA GLY A 63 13.18 -59.32 10.14
C GLY A 63 13.49 -59.69 8.69
N ARG A 64 12.48 -59.93 7.83
CA ARG A 64 12.67 -60.45 6.47
C ARG A 64 13.65 -59.66 5.65
N GLY A 65 13.52 -58.29 5.64
CA GLY A 65 14.37 -57.42 4.86
C GLY A 65 15.51 -56.73 5.67
N LEU A 66 15.66 -57.02 6.96
CA LEU A 66 16.63 -56.37 7.83
C LEU A 66 18.01 -57.06 7.73
N LEU A 67 19.06 -56.27 7.41
CA LEU A 67 20.44 -56.77 7.27
C LEU A 67 21.42 -55.67 7.66
N SER A 68 22.41 -56.00 8.46
CA SER A 68 23.47 -55.04 8.81
C SER A 68 24.33 -54.69 7.60
N ALA A 69 24.88 -53.48 7.57
CA ALA A 69 25.73 -52.99 6.49
C ALA A 69 26.91 -53.96 6.23
N LYS A 70 27.49 -54.47 7.28
CA LYS A 70 28.59 -55.46 7.23
C LYS A 70 28.19 -56.74 6.50
N HIS A 71 27.08 -57.35 6.90
CA HIS A 71 26.60 -58.57 6.26
C HIS A 71 26.14 -58.34 4.83
N ARG A 72 25.54 -57.21 4.53
CA ARG A 72 25.18 -56.82 3.17
C ARG A 72 26.41 -56.79 2.26
N ALA A 73 27.47 -56.06 2.68
CA ALA A 73 28.71 -56.00 1.93
C ALA A 73 29.35 -57.36 1.70
N GLN A 74 29.33 -58.22 2.72
CA GLN A 74 29.85 -59.59 2.61
C GLN A 74 29.05 -60.48 1.64
N LEU A 75 27.73 -60.35 1.63
CA LEU A 75 26.84 -61.08 0.73
C LEU A 75 26.96 -60.62 -0.70
N GLU A 76 27.08 -59.32 -0.91
CA GLU A 76 27.34 -58.72 -2.21
C GLU A 76 28.72 -59.19 -2.79
N ALA A 77 29.73 -59.27 -1.95
CA ALA A 77 31.03 -59.80 -2.31
C ALA A 77 31.09 -61.35 -2.48
N GLY A 78 29.96 -62.02 -2.23
CA GLY A 78 29.90 -63.51 -2.32
C GLY A 78 30.61 -64.25 -1.19
N GLU A 79 30.95 -63.61 -0.06
CA GLU A 79 31.68 -64.16 1.09
C GLU A 79 30.81 -65.02 2.01
N THR A 80 29.93 -65.81 1.45
CA THR A 80 28.97 -66.69 2.22
C THR A 80 29.66 -67.65 3.23
N ASN A 81 30.81 -68.23 2.84
CA ASN A 81 31.59 -69.06 3.71
C ASN A 81 32.21 -68.34 4.92
N LYS A 82 32.49 -67.03 4.79
CA LYS A 82 33.02 -66.22 5.89
C LYS A 82 31.94 -65.92 6.91
N ILE A 83 30.72 -65.63 6.44
CA ILE A 83 29.55 -65.45 7.29
C ILE A 83 29.24 -66.70 8.06
N ALA A 84 29.16 -67.87 7.36
CA ALA A 84 28.89 -69.16 7.99
C ALA A 84 29.93 -69.55 9.07
N ARG A 85 31.23 -69.37 8.80
CA ARG A 85 32.30 -69.59 9.81
C ARG A 85 32.19 -68.59 10.98
N SER A 86 31.81 -67.35 10.75
CA SER A 86 31.62 -66.40 11.83
C SER A 86 30.43 -66.75 12.71
N ALA A 87 29.32 -67.19 12.11
CA ALA A 87 28.17 -67.72 12.82
C ALA A 87 28.50 -68.92 13.69
N MET A 88 29.24 -69.92 13.14
CA MET A 88 29.69 -71.13 13.88
C MET A 88 30.57 -70.75 15.10
N ARG A 89 31.46 -69.79 14.96
CA ARG A 89 32.26 -69.28 16.06
C ARG A 89 31.46 -68.66 17.20
N ARG A 90 30.40 -67.91 16.84
CA ARG A 90 29.47 -67.25 17.80
C ARG A 90 28.58 -68.26 18.50
N ASP A 91 28.22 -69.37 17.86
CA ASP A 91 27.48 -70.47 18.45
C ASP A 91 28.17 -71.01 19.68
N TYR A 92 29.56 -71.12 19.72
CA TYR A 92 30.35 -71.47 20.87
C TYR A 92 30.41 -70.42 21.96
N SER A 93 30.16 -69.12 21.63
CA SER A 93 30.23 -68.04 22.63
C SER A 93 28.86 -67.68 23.25
N GLY A 94 27.76 -68.23 22.74
CA GLY A 94 26.43 -68.09 23.31
C GLY A 94 25.87 -66.67 23.14
N VAL A 95 26.49 -65.83 22.29
CA VAL A 95 26.11 -64.40 22.10
C VAL A 95 25.12 -64.25 20.91
N GLY A 96 23.84 -64.22 21.21
CA GLY A 96 22.76 -64.00 20.25
C GLY A 96 21.57 -63.28 20.93
N LEU A 97 20.97 -62.32 20.29
CA LEU A 97 19.76 -61.63 20.80
C LEU A 97 18.48 -62.39 20.48
N PHE A 98 18.50 -63.23 19.43
CA PHE A 98 17.36 -63.99 18.96
C PHE A 98 17.64 -65.49 19.00
N PRO A 99 16.56 -66.35 19.06
CA PRO A 99 16.70 -67.78 18.96
C PRO A 99 17.38 -68.21 17.65
N LYS A 100 18.26 -69.15 17.66
CA LYS A 100 19.03 -69.63 16.49
C LYS A 100 18.17 -70.06 15.31
N LYS A 101 16.97 -70.54 15.56
CA LYS A 101 15.99 -70.87 14.54
C LYS A 101 15.48 -69.67 13.76
N ASP A 102 15.43 -68.51 14.40
CA ASP A 102 14.90 -67.24 13.84
C ASP A 102 16.05 -66.37 13.23
N ASP A 103 17.31 -66.58 13.72
CA ASP A 103 18.47 -65.82 13.23
C ASP A 103 19.73 -66.70 13.14
N PRO A 104 19.78 -67.72 12.25
CA PRO A 104 20.84 -68.69 12.17
C PRO A 104 22.22 -68.12 11.82
N PHE A 105 22.29 -66.99 11.19
CA PHE A 105 23.52 -66.32 10.76
C PHE A 105 23.80 -65.02 11.48
N TYR A 106 23.02 -64.71 12.53
CA TYR A 106 23.14 -63.46 13.33
C TYR A 106 22.87 -62.20 12.54
N PHE A 107 22.10 -62.26 11.47
CA PHE A 107 21.73 -61.14 10.66
C PHE A 107 20.89 -60.10 11.43
N LEU A 108 19.87 -60.61 12.15
CA LEU A 108 18.96 -59.75 12.95
C LEU A 108 19.69 -59.29 14.21
N THR A 109 20.52 -60.14 14.83
CA THR A 109 21.33 -59.80 15.98
C THR A 109 22.30 -58.64 15.66
N ASP A 110 23.05 -58.76 14.56
CA ASP A 110 23.99 -57.67 14.17
C ASP A 110 23.25 -56.42 13.72
N PHE A 111 22.12 -56.52 13.03
CA PHE A 111 21.30 -55.39 12.72
C PHE A 111 20.77 -54.69 13.98
N ALA A 112 20.24 -55.43 14.95
CA ALA A 112 19.75 -54.89 16.21
C ALA A 112 20.87 -54.24 17.04
N MET A 113 22.07 -54.82 17.00
CA MET A 113 23.26 -54.24 17.68
C MET A 113 23.73 -52.95 16.99
N ASP A 114 23.77 -52.94 15.66
CA ASP A 114 24.06 -51.72 14.90
C ASP A 114 23.02 -50.62 15.18
N PHE A 115 21.73 -50.98 15.22
CA PHE A 115 20.65 -50.06 15.55
C PHE A 115 20.70 -49.56 17.00
N ARG A 116 21.09 -50.43 17.95
CA ARG A 116 21.28 -50.04 19.35
C ARG A 116 22.46 -49.07 19.55
N ALA A 117 23.48 -49.15 18.69
CA ALA A 117 24.61 -48.18 18.74
C ALA A 117 24.14 -46.73 18.48
N PHE A 118 22.92 -46.53 17.97
CA PHE A 118 22.29 -45.23 17.73
C PHE A 118 21.26 -44.85 18.79
N ALA A 119 21.07 -45.67 19.83
CA ALA A 119 20.27 -45.29 20.97
C ALA A 119 20.83 -44.00 21.60
N PRO A 120 20.01 -43.10 22.09
CA PRO A 120 20.46 -41.88 22.74
C PRO A 120 21.43 -42.22 23.88
N ASN A 121 22.60 -41.59 23.91
CA ASN A 121 23.56 -41.72 24.99
C ASN A 121 23.21 -40.69 26.07
N LEU A 122 22.17 -41.03 26.85
CA LEU A 122 21.67 -40.12 27.87
C LEU A 122 22.55 -40.16 29.12
N PRO A 123 22.76 -39.01 29.78
CA PRO A 123 23.35 -38.98 31.13
C PRO A 123 22.54 -39.84 32.10
N GLU A 124 23.19 -40.34 33.15
CA GLU A 124 22.54 -41.18 34.16
C GLU A 124 21.35 -40.45 34.81
N GLY A 125 20.16 -41.07 34.75
CA GLY A 125 18.90 -40.49 35.23
C GLY A 125 18.20 -39.50 34.30
N ALA A 126 18.80 -39.10 33.18
CA ALA A 126 18.17 -38.17 32.24
C ALA A 126 17.11 -38.85 31.37
N VAL A 127 16.08 -38.08 31.02
CA VAL A 127 14.93 -38.54 30.19
C VAL A 127 14.80 -37.66 28.97
N LEU A 128 14.76 -38.27 27.79
CA LEU A 128 14.48 -37.59 26.53
C LEU A 128 13.00 -37.80 26.16
N LEU A 129 12.25 -36.69 26.06
CA LEU A 129 10.87 -36.68 25.63
C LEU A 129 10.80 -36.18 24.17
N THR A 130 10.02 -36.86 23.34
CA THR A 130 9.78 -36.47 21.97
C THR A 130 8.29 -36.22 21.77
N GLY A 131 7.93 -35.26 20.87
CA GLY A 131 6.54 -34.95 20.60
C GLY A 131 6.36 -34.12 19.36
N ASP A 132 5.10 -34.01 18.93
CA ASP A 132 4.70 -33.22 17.76
C ASP A 132 3.92 -31.99 18.22
N ALA A 133 4.49 -30.80 18.03
CA ALA A 133 3.89 -29.52 18.38
C ALA A 133 2.66 -29.19 17.51
N ALA A 134 2.46 -29.85 16.35
CA ALA A 134 1.27 -29.67 15.54
C ALA A 134 -0.01 -30.10 16.29
N ASN A 135 0.12 -31.09 17.19
CA ASN A 135 -0.97 -31.62 18.02
C ASN A 135 -1.32 -30.69 19.20
N ALA A 136 -0.36 -29.90 19.69
CA ALA A 136 -0.53 -29.04 20.86
C ALA A 136 0.22 -27.70 20.73
N PRO A 137 -0.06 -26.87 19.71
CA PRO A 137 0.71 -25.64 19.45
C PRO A 137 0.54 -24.59 20.56
N ARG A 138 -0.55 -24.68 21.36
CA ARG A 138 -0.82 -23.75 22.46
C ARG A 138 0.00 -24.02 23.71
N ASP A 139 0.62 -25.19 23.80
CA ASP A 139 1.38 -25.62 24.97
C ASP A 139 2.89 -25.38 24.81
N VAL A 140 3.36 -25.08 23.58
CA VAL A 140 4.76 -24.69 23.31
C VAL A 140 5.24 -23.53 24.19
N PRO A 141 4.47 -22.41 24.34
CA PRO A 141 4.85 -21.31 25.25
C PRO A 141 4.99 -21.74 26.71
N ARG A 142 4.17 -22.70 27.14
CA ARG A 142 4.20 -23.20 28.52
C ARG A 142 5.46 -24.02 28.81
N LEU A 143 5.90 -24.82 27.82
CA LEU A 143 7.17 -25.55 27.91
C LEU A 143 8.37 -24.60 28.00
N ILE A 144 8.38 -23.52 27.21
CA ILE A 144 9.40 -22.47 27.27
C ILE A 144 9.40 -21.82 28.65
N ALA A 145 8.24 -21.45 29.18
CA ALA A 145 8.13 -20.87 30.52
C ALA A 145 8.62 -21.82 31.61
N LEU A 146 8.34 -23.11 31.45
CA LEU A 146 8.81 -24.17 32.39
C LEU A 146 10.33 -24.29 32.35
N SER A 147 10.96 -24.28 31.19
CA SER A 147 12.43 -24.40 31.05
C SER A 147 13.16 -23.16 31.56
N ILE A 148 12.56 -21.99 31.54
CA ILE A 148 13.11 -20.76 32.12
C ILE A 148 13.01 -20.80 33.66
N GLY A 149 11.92 -21.38 34.18
CA GLY A 149 11.65 -21.45 35.62
C GLY A 149 12.34 -22.59 36.36
N ILE A 150 12.82 -23.64 35.66
CA ILE A 150 13.36 -24.85 36.24
C ILE A 150 14.65 -25.25 35.51
N ASP A 151 15.77 -25.21 36.20
CA ASP A 151 17.04 -25.67 35.67
C ASP A 151 17.04 -27.19 35.37
N GLY A 152 17.77 -27.59 34.31
CA GLY A 152 17.90 -28.99 33.92
C GLY A 152 16.81 -29.47 32.94
N ILE A 153 16.13 -28.54 32.27
CA ILE A 153 15.26 -28.80 31.13
C ILE A 153 15.88 -28.14 29.90
N ALA A 154 16.29 -28.93 28.91
CA ALA A 154 16.83 -28.47 27.66
C ALA A 154 15.83 -28.71 26.52
N LEU A 155 15.51 -27.64 25.77
CA LEU A 155 14.55 -27.67 24.68
C LEU A 155 15.27 -27.72 23.33
N SER A 156 14.72 -28.49 22.37
CA SER A 156 15.21 -28.55 21.00
C SER A 156 14.02 -28.72 20.04
N GLY A 157 14.02 -27.99 18.95
CA GLY A 157 13.04 -28.12 17.87
C GLY A 157 12.58 -26.79 17.29
N ALA A 158 12.24 -26.81 16.03
CA ALA A 158 11.79 -25.63 15.26
C ALA A 158 10.59 -24.87 15.90
N PRO A 159 9.60 -25.51 16.54
CA PRO A 159 8.47 -24.82 17.16
C PRO A 159 8.87 -23.80 18.23
N PHE A 160 9.90 -24.09 19.03
CA PHE A 160 10.40 -23.17 20.07
C PHE A 160 11.03 -21.93 19.44
N HIS A 161 11.86 -22.11 18.40
CA HIS A 161 12.46 -21.01 17.65
C HIS A 161 11.40 -20.17 16.95
N THR A 162 10.43 -20.80 16.28
CA THR A 162 9.36 -20.12 15.58
C THR A 162 8.50 -19.28 16.52
N TYR A 163 8.19 -19.81 17.71
CA TYR A 163 7.42 -19.07 18.70
C TYR A 163 8.17 -17.83 19.20
N LEU A 164 9.41 -18.00 19.67
CA LEU A 164 10.23 -16.89 20.19
C LEU A 164 10.49 -15.83 19.10
N ALA A 165 10.79 -16.26 17.87
CA ALA A 165 10.97 -15.38 16.73
C ALA A 165 9.69 -14.61 16.41
N THR A 166 8.53 -15.27 16.40
CA THR A 166 7.24 -14.64 16.09
C THR A 166 6.87 -13.61 17.16
N GLU A 167 7.04 -13.93 18.42
CA GLU A 167 6.69 -13.04 19.53
C GLU A 167 7.61 -11.80 19.56
N SER A 168 8.91 -12.01 19.40
CA SER A 168 9.89 -10.92 19.26
C SER A 168 9.57 -10.04 18.06
N SER A 169 9.28 -10.64 16.89
CA SER A 169 8.93 -9.92 15.67
C SER A 169 7.67 -9.09 15.82
N LYS A 170 6.60 -9.63 16.41
CA LYS A 170 5.35 -8.89 16.65
C LYS A 170 5.60 -7.65 17.51
N ARG A 171 6.37 -7.81 18.59
CA ARG A 171 6.69 -6.70 19.49
C ARG A 171 7.52 -5.63 18.80
N GLU A 172 8.53 -6.03 18.02
CA GLU A 172 9.36 -5.10 17.26
C GLU A 172 8.58 -4.39 16.17
N ILE A 173 7.80 -5.11 15.35
CA ILE A 173 6.99 -4.52 14.27
C ILE A 173 6.00 -3.48 14.82
N ASN A 174 5.29 -3.81 15.89
CA ASN A 174 4.35 -2.89 16.51
C ASN A 174 5.06 -1.64 17.06
N THR A 175 6.19 -1.80 17.72
CA THR A 175 6.96 -0.68 18.30
C THR A 175 7.56 0.20 17.20
N LEU A 176 8.23 -0.40 16.22
CA LEU A 176 8.87 0.33 15.12
C LEU A 176 7.84 1.01 14.22
N GLY A 177 6.72 0.33 13.91
CA GLY A 177 5.62 0.91 13.15
C GLY A 177 4.99 2.10 13.85
N ALA A 178 4.72 1.98 15.16
CA ALA A 178 4.17 3.09 15.97
C ALA A 178 5.15 4.27 16.05
N VAL A 179 6.45 4.02 16.27
CA VAL A 179 7.48 5.08 16.32
C VAL A 179 7.62 5.74 14.96
N SER A 180 7.69 4.97 13.86
CA SER A 180 7.79 5.52 12.50
C SER A 180 6.60 6.41 12.15
N LEU A 181 5.38 5.98 12.49
CA LEU A 181 4.16 6.77 12.29
C LEU A 181 4.17 8.03 13.15
N ALA A 182 4.52 7.91 14.43
CA ALA A 182 4.61 9.07 15.33
C ALA A 182 5.61 10.11 14.83
N VAL A 183 6.82 9.68 14.42
CA VAL A 183 7.85 10.56 13.86
C VAL A 183 7.35 11.23 12.58
N ALA A 184 6.71 10.49 11.68
CA ALA A 184 6.13 11.05 10.46
C ALA A 184 5.07 12.12 10.79
N LEU A 185 4.20 11.88 11.74
CA LEU A 185 3.18 12.85 12.15
C LEU A 185 3.79 14.08 12.83
N VAL A 186 4.81 13.91 13.69
CA VAL A 186 5.52 15.00 14.35
C VAL A 186 6.25 15.89 13.33
N ILE A 187 7.00 15.29 12.39
CA ILE A 187 7.69 16.04 11.33
C ILE A 187 6.66 16.76 10.45
N GLY A 188 5.55 16.12 10.10
CA GLY A 188 4.45 16.75 9.37
C GLY A 188 3.86 17.93 10.13
N PHE A 189 3.65 17.81 11.43
CA PHE A 189 3.19 18.90 12.28
C PHE A 189 4.18 20.08 12.32
N LEU A 190 5.48 19.81 12.49
CA LEU A 190 6.52 20.82 12.49
C LEU A 190 6.64 21.53 11.13
N LEU A 191 6.46 20.80 10.03
CA LEU A 191 6.51 21.32 8.67
C LEU A 191 5.31 22.24 8.35
N PHE A 192 4.11 21.76 8.64
CA PHE A 192 2.87 22.49 8.29
C PHE A 192 2.32 23.37 9.42
N ARG A 193 2.82 23.22 10.64
CA ARG A 193 2.39 23.92 11.87
C ARG A 193 0.86 23.92 12.04
N SER A 194 0.22 22.80 11.71
CA SER A 194 -1.24 22.66 11.70
C SER A 194 -1.66 21.22 11.99
N PHE A 195 -2.46 21.00 13.02
CA PHE A 195 -3.06 19.70 13.33
C PHE A 195 -3.99 19.17 12.23
N ARG A 196 -4.49 20.08 11.38
CA ARG A 196 -5.39 19.71 10.26
C ARG A 196 -4.71 18.83 9.21
N PHE A 197 -3.39 18.75 9.22
CA PHE A 197 -2.60 17.90 8.36
C PHE A 197 -2.56 16.44 8.85
N LEU A 198 -2.59 16.21 10.16
CA LEU A 198 -2.34 14.89 10.74
C LEU A 198 -3.42 13.86 10.35
N LEU A 199 -4.70 14.24 10.47
CA LEU A 199 -5.81 13.34 10.18
C LEU A 199 -5.85 12.87 8.71
N PRO A 200 -5.76 13.76 7.70
CA PRO A 200 -5.70 13.32 6.31
C PRO A 200 -4.48 12.46 5.99
N THR A 201 -3.33 12.73 6.61
CA THR A 201 -2.13 11.91 6.43
C THR A 201 -2.36 10.51 7.01
N ALA A 202 -2.86 10.40 8.23
CA ALA A 202 -3.17 9.12 8.86
C ALA A 202 -4.22 8.32 8.05
N LEU A 203 -5.27 9.00 7.56
CA LEU A 203 -6.30 8.38 6.72
C LEU A 203 -5.75 7.92 5.37
N ALA A 204 -4.88 8.70 4.74
CA ALA A 204 -4.22 8.32 3.49
C ALA A 204 -3.35 7.07 3.68
N LEU A 205 -2.51 7.06 4.71
CA LEU A 205 -1.66 5.90 5.04
C LEU A 205 -2.48 4.67 5.42
N GLY A 206 -3.53 4.86 6.22
CA GLY A 206 -4.48 3.79 6.58
C GLY A 206 -5.20 3.21 5.35
N SER A 207 -5.64 4.06 4.42
CA SER A 207 -6.26 3.61 3.16
C SER A 207 -5.28 2.79 2.31
N GLY A 208 -4.01 3.20 2.28
CA GLY A 208 -2.95 2.47 1.57
C GLY A 208 -2.69 1.11 2.18
N PHE A 209 -2.57 1.03 3.50
CA PHE A 209 -2.36 -0.23 4.20
C PHE A 209 -3.54 -1.19 4.01
N LEU A 210 -4.78 -0.70 4.10
CA LEU A 210 -5.99 -1.51 3.88
C LEU A 210 -6.08 -2.00 2.44
N ALA A 211 -5.82 -1.13 1.45
CA ALA A 211 -5.86 -1.51 0.04
C ALA A 211 -4.75 -2.52 -0.31
N GLY A 212 -3.52 -2.31 0.20
CA GLY A 212 -2.41 -3.24 0.03
C GLY A 212 -2.70 -4.61 0.66
N SER A 213 -3.22 -4.61 1.90
CA SER A 213 -3.59 -5.85 2.60
C SER A 213 -4.71 -6.60 1.87
N ALA A 214 -5.76 -5.89 1.44
CA ALA A 214 -6.85 -6.48 0.67
C ALA A 214 -6.36 -7.09 -0.64
N ALA A 215 -5.47 -6.40 -1.36
CA ALA A 215 -4.90 -6.91 -2.60
C ALA A 215 -4.01 -8.15 -2.37
N ALA A 216 -3.20 -8.16 -1.30
CA ALA A 216 -2.37 -9.31 -0.95
C ALA A 216 -3.21 -10.54 -0.54
N LEU A 217 -4.36 -10.34 0.10
CA LEU A 217 -5.30 -11.41 0.47
C LEU A 217 -6.03 -12.02 -0.73
N LEU A 218 -6.11 -11.31 -1.87
CA LEU A 218 -6.70 -11.82 -3.12
C LEU A 218 -5.75 -12.75 -3.89
N LEU A 219 -4.46 -12.77 -3.55
CA LEU A 219 -3.49 -13.69 -4.14
C LEU A 219 -3.70 -15.12 -3.62
N PRO A 220 -3.41 -16.14 -4.45
CA PRO A 220 -3.48 -17.54 -4.00
C PRO A 220 -2.44 -17.80 -2.89
N GLY A 221 -2.88 -18.42 -1.81
CA GLY A 221 -2.06 -18.74 -0.65
C GLY A 221 -2.22 -17.77 0.52
N ARG A 222 -1.61 -18.10 1.67
CA ARG A 222 -1.64 -17.22 2.85
C ARG A 222 -0.56 -16.15 2.70
N PRO A 223 -0.89 -14.86 2.95
CA PRO A 223 0.12 -13.80 2.92
C PRO A 223 1.19 -14.06 3.98
N HIS A 224 2.44 -13.93 3.58
CA HIS A 224 3.57 -14.11 4.50
C HIS A 224 3.78 -12.86 5.36
N VAL A 225 4.19 -13.04 6.61
CA VAL A 225 4.43 -11.93 7.57
C VAL A 225 5.43 -10.90 7.01
N ILE A 226 6.44 -11.34 6.27
CA ILE A 226 7.43 -10.46 5.63
C ILE A 226 6.78 -9.47 4.64
N ALA A 227 5.72 -9.84 3.93
CA ALA A 227 5.00 -8.91 3.06
C ALA A 227 4.40 -7.74 3.86
N PHE A 228 3.92 -7.99 5.09
CA PHE A 228 3.43 -6.94 5.99
C PHE A 228 4.56 -6.14 6.66
N VAL A 229 5.74 -6.74 6.88
CA VAL A 229 6.93 -5.98 7.31
C VAL A 229 7.32 -4.96 6.24
N PHE A 230 7.30 -5.37 4.96
CA PHE A 230 7.42 -4.41 3.85
C PHE A 230 6.26 -3.41 3.80
N GLY A 231 5.10 -3.74 4.33
CA GLY A 231 3.99 -2.81 4.51
C GLY A 231 4.32 -1.62 5.41
N THR A 232 5.21 -1.79 6.39
CA THR A 232 5.71 -0.66 7.18
C THR A 232 6.58 0.29 6.34
N THR A 233 7.25 -0.21 5.31
CA THR A 233 7.99 0.63 4.35
C THR A 233 7.06 1.49 3.50
N LEU A 234 5.83 1.01 3.25
CA LEU A 234 4.78 1.77 2.58
C LEU A 234 4.44 3.06 3.34
N ILE A 235 4.56 3.09 4.67
CA ILE A 235 4.38 4.31 5.46
C ILE A 235 5.41 5.35 5.04
N GLY A 236 6.69 4.98 4.95
CA GLY A 236 7.76 5.87 4.51
C GLY A 236 7.53 6.42 3.09
N LEU A 237 7.23 5.53 2.13
CA LEU A 237 6.90 5.87 0.76
C LEU A 237 5.63 6.72 0.65
N GLY A 238 4.57 6.36 1.39
CA GLY A 238 3.27 7.01 1.35
C GLY A 238 3.26 8.42 1.93
N VAL A 239 4.06 8.68 2.97
CA VAL A 239 4.22 10.00 3.58
C VAL A 239 4.75 11.01 2.57
N ASP A 240 5.63 10.60 1.65
CA ASP A 240 6.18 11.46 0.61
C ASP A 240 5.07 12.00 -0.29
N TYR A 241 4.14 11.15 -0.73
CA TYR A 241 2.97 11.58 -1.51
C TYR A 241 2.07 12.51 -0.71
N CYS A 242 1.87 12.25 0.59
CA CYS A 242 1.09 13.12 1.47
C CYS A 242 1.73 14.50 1.63
N TYR A 243 3.03 14.56 1.92
CA TYR A 243 3.73 15.83 2.13
C TYR A 243 3.75 16.68 0.87
N HIS A 244 4.08 16.09 -0.26
CA HIS A 244 4.03 16.76 -1.55
C HIS A 244 2.60 17.16 -1.93
N GLY A 245 1.63 16.26 -1.81
CA GLY A 245 0.23 16.52 -2.16
C GLY A 245 -0.42 17.62 -1.33
N PHE A 246 -0.16 17.63 -0.02
CA PHE A 246 -0.72 18.61 0.90
C PHE A 246 0.00 19.97 0.87
N SER A 247 1.23 20.05 0.36
CA SER A 247 1.96 21.31 0.16
C SER A 247 1.58 22.06 -1.12
N ARG A 248 0.75 21.47 -1.97
CA ARG A 248 0.39 21.97 -3.30
C ARG A 248 -0.35 23.29 -3.27
N ARG A 249 0.03 24.25 -4.14
CA ARG A 249 -0.77 25.42 -4.50
C ARG A 249 -1.82 25.10 -5.57
N LYS A 250 -2.91 25.90 -5.60
CA LYS A 250 -3.95 25.79 -6.61
C LYS A 250 -3.39 26.16 -7.99
N GLY A 251 -3.69 25.34 -9.02
CA GLY A 251 -3.33 25.65 -10.42
C GLY A 251 -2.01 25.08 -10.91
N ASP A 252 -1.25 24.36 -10.08
CA ASP A 252 0.02 23.76 -10.47
C ASP A 252 -0.20 22.44 -11.24
N ALA A 253 -0.38 22.55 -12.56
CA ALA A 253 -0.56 21.40 -13.45
C ALA A 253 0.73 20.55 -13.56
N GLY A 254 1.91 21.18 -13.43
CA GLY A 254 3.20 20.51 -13.41
C GLY A 254 3.32 19.55 -12.24
N PHE A 255 2.79 19.93 -11.09
CA PHE A 255 2.81 19.12 -9.88
C PHE A 255 2.08 17.76 -10.04
N VAL A 256 0.88 17.75 -10.62
CA VAL A 256 0.13 16.49 -10.83
C VAL A 256 0.91 15.57 -11.76
N ARG A 257 1.53 16.13 -12.80
CA ARG A 257 2.37 15.36 -13.73
C ARG A 257 3.56 14.73 -13.01
N ASN A 258 4.25 15.49 -12.14
CA ASN A 258 5.41 14.99 -11.41
C ASN A 258 5.02 13.94 -10.35
N LEU A 259 3.92 14.18 -9.61
CA LEU A 259 3.40 13.21 -8.64
C LEU A 259 2.91 11.90 -9.32
N THR A 260 2.27 12.03 -10.50
CA THR A 260 1.87 10.87 -11.31
C THR A 260 3.10 10.16 -11.87
N GLY A 261 4.11 10.94 -12.32
CA GLY A 261 5.39 10.40 -12.80
C GLY A 261 6.09 9.58 -11.72
N ALA A 262 6.17 10.11 -10.50
CA ALA A 262 6.72 9.40 -9.35
C ALA A 262 5.97 8.09 -9.06
N LEU A 263 4.62 8.12 -9.03
CA LEU A 263 3.84 6.88 -8.85
C LEU A 263 4.14 5.85 -9.94
N VAL A 264 4.11 6.27 -11.20
CA VAL A 264 4.33 5.37 -12.34
C VAL A 264 5.72 4.76 -12.29
N THR A 265 6.77 5.56 -12.00
CA THR A 265 8.14 5.04 -11.90
C THR A 265 8.32 4.09 -10.72
N THR A 266 7.72 4.38 -9.58
CA THR A 266 7.76 3.47 -8.42
C THR A 266 6.99 2.18 -8.70
N CYS A 267 5.78 2.25 -9.30
CA CYS A 267 5.05 1.05 -9.72
C CYS A 267 5.82 0.21 -10.75
N LEU A 268 6.49 0.86 -11.71
CA LEU A 268 7.34 0.17 -12.69
C LEU A 268 8.58 -0.47 -12.04
N ALA A 269 9.16 0.14 -11.00
CA ALA A 269 10.26 -0.45 -10.25
C ALA A 269 9.85 -1.75 -9.54
N PHE A 270 8.62 -1.82 -9.01
CA PHE A 270 8.09 -3.02 -8.35
C PHE A 270 7.46 -4.04 -9.30
N SER A 271 7.08 -3.66 -10.52
CA SER A 271 6.36 -4.54 -11.45
C SER A 271 7.12 -5.83 -11.85
N PRO A 272 8.46 -5.86 -12.00
CA PRO A 272 9.16 -7.10 -12.31
C PRO A 272 9.03 -8.18 -11.23
N LEU A 273 8.76 -7.79 -9.97
CA LEU A 273 8.55 -8.73 -8.88
C LEU A 273 7.29 -9.60 -9.07
N PHE A 274 6.32 -9.18 -9.92
CA PHE A 274 5.18 -10.03 -10.29
C PHE A 274 5.60 -11.30 -11.06
N PHE A 275 6.75 -11.27 -11.72
CA PHE A 275 7.25 -12.37 -12.52
C PHE A 275 8.26 -13.24 -11.77
N SER A 276 8.49 -12.97 -10.49
CA SER A 276 9.36 -13.79 -9.65
C SER A 276 8.68 -15.11 -9.28
N GLU A 277 9.46 -16.18 -9.27
CA GLU A 277 9.05 -17.47 -8.74
C GLU A 277 8.88 -17.46 -7.22
N VAL A 278 9.46 -16.44 -6.56
CA VAL A 278 9.40 -16.26 -5.10
C VAL A 278 8.06 -15.62 -4.71
N VAL A 279 7.18 -16.41 -4.11
CA VAL A 279 5.80 -15.99 -3.75
C VAL A 279 5.75 -14.70 -2.94
N VAL A 280 6.68 -14.52 -2.02
CA VAL A 280 6.74 -13.31 -1.17
C VAL A 280 7.03 -12.04 -1.98
N LEU A 281 7.86 -12.13 -3.02
CA LEU A 281 8.16 -10.99 -3.89
C LEU A 281 6.91 -10.51 -4.64
N ASN A 282 6.12 -11.46 -5.12
CA ASN A 282 4.83 -11.17 -5.73
C ASN A 282 3.88 -10.49 -4.74
N GLN A 283 3.78 -11.00 -3.51
CA GLN A 283 2.95 -10.40 -2.45
C GLN A 283 3.41 -8.98 -2.10
N ILE A 284 4.72 -8.73 -2.01
CA ILE A 284 5.30 -7.40 -1.77
C ILE A 284 4.93 -6.43 -2.91
N ALA A 285 5.04 -6.87 -4.18
CA ALA A 285 4.70 -6.05 -5.33
C ALA A 285 3.22 -5.64 -5.31
N VAL A 286 2.32 -6.61 -5.15
CA VAL A 286 0.87 -6.38 -5.11
C VAL A 286 0.51 -5.43 -3.96
N PHE A 287 1.02 -5.71 -2.76
CA PHE A 287 0.79 -4.89 -1.57
C PHE A 287 1.24 -3.44 -1.79
N THR A 288 2.47 -3.26 -2.28
CA THR A 288 3.06 -1.93 -2.44
C THR A 288 2.37 -1.12 -3.53
N ILE A 289 2.12 -1.72 -4.70
CA ILE A 289 1.48 -1.03 -5.83
C ILE A 289 0.03 -0.65 -5.49
N ALA A 290 -0.75 -1.57 -4.93
CA ALA A 290 -2.13 -1.29 -4.52
C ALA A 290 -2.19 -0.23 -3.41
N GLY A 291 -1.30 -0.33 -2.42
CA GLY A 291 -1.19 0.62 -1.33
C GLY A 291 -0.83 2.02 -1.80
N LEU A 292 0.21 2.17 -2.62
CA LEU A 292 0.62 3.46 -3.18
C LEU A 292 -0.45 4.07 -4.10
N ALA A 293 -1.11 3.26 -4.93
CA ALA A 293 -2.20 3.71 -5.77
C ALA A 293 -3.37 4.27 -4.93
N SER A 294 -3.70 3.62 -3.81
CA SER A 294 -4.73 4.12 -2.87
C SER A 294 -4.32 5.43 -2.21
N ILE A 295 -3.09 5.54 -1.70
CA ILE A 295 -2.56 6.78 -1.10
C ILE A 295 -2.57 7.91 -2.13
N TYR A 296 -2.10 7.65 -3.35
CA TYR A 296 -2.10 8.62 -4.44
C TYR A 296 -3.52 9.09 -4.78
N ALA A 297 -4.47 8.18 -4.90
CA ALA A 297 -5.88 8.51 -5.14
C ALA A 297 -6.43 9.37 -4.00
N PHE A 298 -6.16 9.01 -2.75
CA PHE A 298 -6.57 9.79 -1.58
C PHE A 298 -5.97 11.21 -1.61
N VAL A 299 -4.67 11.34 -1.90
CA VAL A 299 -3.98 12.62 -1.98
C VAL A 299 -4.51 13.50 -3.12
N LEU A 300 -4.84 12.92 -4.28
CA LEU A 300 -5.46 13.67 -5.39
C LEU A 300 -6.86 14.17 -5.04
N LEU A 301 -7.65 13.38 -4.33
CA LEU A 301 -9.02 13.72 -3.95
C LEU A 301 -9.06 14.78 -2.84
N PHE A 302 -8.20 14.64 -1.84
CA PHE A 302 -8.27 15.41 -0.59
C PHE A 302 -7.09 16.38 -0.38
N GLY A 303 -6.01 16.28 -1.18
CA GLY A 303 -4.77 17.03 -1.02
C GLY A 303 -4.89 18.50 -1.32
N ARG A 304 -5.20 19.34 -0.31
CA ARG A 304 -5.19 20.82 -0.40
C ARG A 304 -4.95 21.45 0.98
N THR A 305 -3.73 21.86 1.22
CA THR A 305 -3.37 22.73 2.37
C THR A 305 -2.40 23.79 1.88
N GLY A 306 -2.14 24.82 2.60
CA GLY A 306 -1.31 25.96 2.16
C GLY A 306 0.19 25.63 2.07
N ALA A 307 0.91 26.36 1.25
CA ALA A 307 2.33 26.16 0.98
C ALA A 307 3.22 26.39 2.22
N ALA A 308 4.16 25.47 2.46
CA ALA A 308 5.31 25.71 3.32
C ALA A 308 6.28 26.65 2.58
N GLY A 309 6.46 27.89 3.06
CA GLY A 309 7.38 28.86 2.46
C GLY A 309 8.84 28.54 2.79
N GLY A 310 9.73 28.65 1.79
CA GLY A 310 11.19 28.58 1.94
C GLY A 310 11.87 29.70 1.16
N THR A 311 13.11 30.06 1.53
CA THR A 311 13.93 31.04 0.80
C THR A 311 14.92 30.30 -0.11
N GLY A 312 14.94 30.60 -1.41
CA GLY A 312 15.84 30.00 -2.40
C GLY A 312 17.33 30.22 -2.11
N ALA A 313 17.70 31.30 -1.38
CA ALA A 313 19.08 31.62 -1.04
C ALA A 313 19.79 30.51 -0.25
N THR A 314 19.08 29.84 0.67
CA THR A 314 19.63 28.72 1.46
C THR A 314 19.95 27.51 0.58
N LEU A 315 19.16 27.26 -0.44
CA LEU A 315 19.34 26.16 -1.37
C LEU A 315 20.60 26.36 -2.24
N VAL A 316 20.82 27.56 -2.76
CA VAL A 316 22.03 27.89 -3.56
C VAL A 316 23.31 27.64 -2.76
N TRP A 317 23.36 28.08 -1.50
CA TRP A 317 24.54 27.88 -0.64
C TRP A 317 24.83 26.38 -0.39
N VAL A 318 23.81 25.60 -0.08
CA VAL A 318 23.94 24.14 0.15
C VAL A 318 24.43 23.43 -1.11
N THR A 319 23.82 23.71 -2.27
CA THR A 319 24.15 23.01 -3.51
C THR A 319 25.53 23.35 -4.05
N ARG A 320 26.00 24.59 -3.86
CA ARG A 320 27.35 25.02 -4.30
C ARG A 320 28.46 24.32 -3.52
N ARG A 321 28.29 24.13 -2.21
CA ARG A 321 29.30 23.48 -1.35
C ARG A 321 29.34 21.95 -1.53
N MET A 322 28.22 21.35 -1.95
CA MET A 322 28.08 19.89 -2.00
C MET A 322 28.57 19.21 -3.31
N SER A 323 28.89 19.95 -4.37
CA SER A 323 29.19 19.32 -5.66
C SER A 323 30.51 18.55 -5.66
N ILE A 324 31.59 19.09 -5.07
CA ILE A 324 32.89 18.42 -4.95
C ILE A 324 32.79 17.26 -3.95
N THR A 325 32.10 17.47 -2.83
CA THR A 325 31.93 16.47 -1.78
C THR A 325 31.21 15.24 -2.32
N ARG A 326 30.21 15.39 -3.20
CA ARG A 326 29.49 14.28 -3.82
C ARG A 326 30.40 13.40 -4.71
N ALA A 327 31.26 14.03 -5.52
CA ALA A 327 32.18 13.28 -6.36
C ALA A 327 33.20 12.49 -5.52
N ALA A 328 33.74 13.09 -4.47
CA ALA A 328 34.67 12.44 -3.56
C ALA A 328 34.00 11.27 -2.81
N LEU A 329 32.78 11.48 -2.30
CA LEU A 329 31.98 10.41 -1.64
C LEU A 329 31.67 9.25 -2.60
N PHE A 330 31.32 9.54 -3.86
CA PHE A 330 31.08 8.53 -4.87
C PHE A 330 32.31 7.66 -5.10
N LEU A 331 33.47 8.29 -5.33
CA LEU A 331 34.73 7.58 -5.59
C LEU A 331 35.13 6.72 -4.38
N LEU A 332 35.06 7.28 -3.16
CA LEU A 332 35.40 6.56 -1.95
C LEU A 332 34.47 5.37 -1.72
N ALA A 333 33.18 5.57 -1.89
CA ALA A 333 32.20 4.50 -1.75
C ALA A 333 32.41 3.43 -2.83
N ALA A 334 32.61 3.81 -4.10
CA ALA A 334 32.80 2.88 -5.21
C ALA A 334 34.01 1.96 -5.02
N LEU A 335 35.07 2.42 -4.37
CA LEU A 335 36.23 1.60 -4.03
C LEU A 335 35.88 0.38 -3.16
N GLY A 336 34.83 0.48 -2.35
CA GLY A 336 34.37 -0.62 -1.53
C GLY A 336 33.83 -1.83 -2.32
N ILE A 337 33.44 -1.62 -3.58
CA ILE A 337 32.98 -2.72 -4.45
C ILE A 337 34.05 -3.80 -4.60
N LEU A 338 35.33 -3.44 -4.54
CA LEU A 338 36.44 -4.38 -4.59
C LEU A 338 36.48 -5.36 -3.41
N ARG A 339 35.77 -5.06 -2.31
CA ARG A 339 35.66 -5.89 -1.12
C ARG A 339 34.29 -6.55 -0.99
N LEU A 340 33.43 -6.42 -2.00
CA LEU A 340 32.10 -6.97 -1.97
C LEU A 340 32.16 -8.50 -1.97
N SER A 341 31.48 -9.13 -1.04
CA SER A 341 31.22 -10.56 -1.00
C SER A 341 29.73 -10.84 -0.95
N PHE A 342 29.33 -11.98 -1.50
CA PHE A 342 27.94 -12.44 -1.46
C PHE A 342 27.88 -13.68 -0.55
N GLY A 343 26.82 -13.78 0.24
CA GLY A 343 26.63 -14.93 1.11
C GLY A 343 25.17 -15.07 1.52
N ASN A 344 24.61 -16.22 1.21
CA ASN A 344 23.23 -16.58 1.51
C ASN A 344 23.16 -17.76 2.49
N ASP A 345 24.09 -17.85 3.45
CA ASP A 345 24.04 -18.89 4.48
C ASP A 345 22.77 -18.73 5.33
N PRO A 346 21.85 -19.69 5.31
CA PRO A 346 20.61 -19.64 6.08
C PRO A 346 20.82 -19.42 7.58
N ALA A 347 21.92 -19.90 8.14
CA ALA A 347 22.27 -19.71 9.55
C ALA A 347 22.52 -18.22 9.90
N SER A 348 22.92 -17.40 8.93
CA SER A 348 23.13 -15.95 9.12
C SER A 348 21.85 -15.15 9.15
N PHE A 349 20.72 -15.73 8.73
CA PHE A 349 19.43 -15.03 8.64
C PHE A 349 18.66 -14.99 9.95
N TYR A 350 19.06 -15.82 10.89
CA TYR A 350 18.38 -15.96 12.17
C TYR A 350 19.36 -15.78 13.34
N LYS A 351 18.93 -15.04 14.35
CA LYS A 351 19.63 -14.97 15.64
C LYS A 351 18.98 -15.97 16.59
N MET A 352 19.69 -17.06 16.84
CA MET A 352 19.24 -18.07 17.79
C MET A 352 19.27 -17.48 19.20
N ASP A 353 18.25 -17.76 20.00
CA ASP A 353 18.24 -17.43 21.42
C ASP A 353 19.36 -18.20 22.10
N PRO A 354 20.23 -17.57 22.92
CA PRO A 354 21.40 -18.21 23.49
C PRO A 354 21.08 -19.43 24.39
N ASP A 355 19.96 -19.37 25.10
CA ASP A 355 19.58 -20.45 26.02
C ASP A 355 18.98 -21.61 25.24
N LEU A 356 18.21 -21.33 24.20
CA LEU A 356 17.70 -22.34 23.29
C LEU A 356 18.84 -22.99 22.47
N ALA A 357 19.85 -22.23 22.05
CA ALA A 357 21.05 -22.75 21.38
C ALA A 357 21.82 -23.76 22.23
N LYS A 358 22.01 -23.44 23.50
CA LYS A 358 22.62 -24.37 24.46
C LYS A 358 21.76 -25.62 24.68
N GLY A 359 20.44 -25.42 24.75
CA GLY A 359 19.48 -26.52 24.84
C GLY A 359 19.58 -27.44 23.65
N GLU A 360 19.60 -26.89 22.43
CA GLU A 360 19.76 -27.67 21.19
C GLU A 360 21.08 -28.44 21.15
N GLU A 361 22.21 -27.81 21.53
CA GLU A 361 23.50 -28.48 21.57
C GLU A 361 23.50 -29.63 22.58
N THR A 362 22.89 -29.43 23.76
CA THR A 362 22.78 -30.44 24.81
C THR A 362 21.93 -31.63 24.37
N VAL A 363 20.77 -31.35 23.77
CA VAL A 363 19.87 -32.40 23.23
C VAL A 363 20.53 -33.12 22.06
N ALA A 364 21.19 -32.40 21.15
CA ALA A 364 21.87 -33.00 19.99
C ALA A 364 23.01 -33.97 20.42
N LYS A 365 23.80 -33.56 21.42
CA LYS A 365 24.84 -34.41 21.98
C LYS A 365 24.25 -35.67 22.64
N ALA A 366 23.22 -35.53 23.47
CA ALA A 366 22.57 -36.61 24.15
C ALA A 366 21.82 -37.57 23.21
N ALA A 367 21.17 -37.03 22.19
CA ALA A 367 20.41 -37.77 21.19
C ALA A 367 21.29 -38.38 20.08
N GLY A 368 22.59 -38.03 20.03
CA GLY A 368 23.49 -38.48 18.94
C GLY A 368 23.14 -37.87 17.56
N ILE A 369 22.33 -36.81 17.51
CA ILE A 369 21.82 -36.16 16.30
C ILE A 369 22.55 -34.84 16.16
N GLY A 370 23.66 -34.79 15.45
CA GLY A 370 24.46 -33.58 15.28
C GLY A 370 24.72 -33.19 13.83
N ASP A 371 24.19 -33.92 12.85
CA ASP A 371 24.51 -33.73 11.45
C ASP A 371 23.27 -33.20 10.66
N SER A 372 23.44 -32.16 9.86
CA SER A 372 22.39 -31.63 8.94
C SER A 372 22.20 -32.51 7.70
N ARG A 373 22.98 -33.59 7.60
CA ARG A 373 22.95 -34.50 6.47
C ARG A 373 22.14 -35.74 6.81
N PHE A 374 21.13 -35.96 6.01
CA PHE A 374 20.26 -37.14 6.07
C PHE A 374 20.49 -38.03 4.85
N ALA A 375 20.50 -39.33 5.10
CA ALA A 375 20.45 -40.36 4.08
C ALA A 375 18.99 -40.84 3.91
N LEU A 376 18.45 -40.70 2.72
CA LEU A 376 17.16 -41.25 2.37
C LEU A 376 17.39 -42.61 1.69
N VAL A 377 16.79 -43.60 2.27
CA VAL A 377 16.82 -44.97 1.75
C VAL A 377 15.41 -45.35 1.29
N ASP A 378 15.23 -45.78 0.04
CA ASP A 378 13.93 -46.34 -0.41
C ASP A 378 13.72 -47.64 0.38
N PHE A 379 12.84 -47.55 1.39
CA PHE A 379 12.68 -48.57 2.39
C PHE A 379 12.18 -49.90 1.81
N GLY A 380 11.22 -49.82 0.88
CA GLY A 380 10.67 -51.01 0.26
C GLY A 380 11.66 -51.70 -0.73
N LYS A 381 12.46 -50.91 -1.46
CA LYS A 381 13.49 -51.43 -2.36
C LYS A 381 14.62 -52.07 -1.55
N TRP A 382 15.13 -51.38 -0.57
CA TRP A 382 16.24 -51.85 0.28
C TRP A 382 15.94 -53.17 1.00
N GLN A 383 14.72 -53.32 1.54
CA GLN A 383 14.30 -54.56 2.19
C GLN A 383 14.22 -55.75 1.22
N ARG A 384 13.66 -55.53 0.01
CA ARG A 384 13.57 -56.59 -1.02
C ARG A 384 14.93 -57.06 -1.48
N GLU A 385 15.86 -56.15 -1.68
CA GLU A 385 17.24 -56.48 -2.08
C GLU A 385 17.96 -57.22 -0.96
N ASN A 386 17.82 -56.82 0.29
CA ASN A 386 18.39 -57.51 1.44
C ASN A 386 17.81 -58.93 1.59
N ALA A 387 16.49 -59.10 1.36
CA ALA A 387 15.89 -60.43 1.41
C ALA A 387 16.44 -61.34 0.29
N ALA A 388 16.63 -60.80 -0.93
CA ALA A 388 17.26 -61.53 -2.03
C ALA A 388 18.72 -61.91 -1.73
N LEU A 389 19.47 -61.01 -1.06
CA LEU A 389 20.84 -61.33 -0.62
C LEU A 389 20.89 -62.42 0.46
N LYS A 390 19.96 -62.38 1.42
CA LYS A 390 19.83 -63.42 2.44
C LYS A 390 19.53 -64.82 1.84
N ALA A 391 18.69 -64.85 0.80
CA ALA A 391 18.35 -66.08 0.10
C ALA A 391 19.58 -66.81 -0.49
N LYS A 392 20.67 -66.09 -0.80
CA LYS A 392 21.97 -66.68 -1.22
C LYS A 392 22.59 -67.61 -0.17
N MET A 393 22.23 -67.54 1.08
CA MET A 393 22.68 -68.39 2.19
C MET A 393 21.83 -69.63 2.32
N GLY A 394 20.83 -69.85 1.46
CA GLY A 394 19.96 -71.01 1.54
C GLY A 394 18.95 -70.95 2.66
N VAL A 395 18.70 -69.76 3.23
CA VAL A 395 17.74 -69.59 4.30
C VAL A 395 16.59 -68.78 3.72
N GLU A 396 15.37 -69.31 3.78
CA GLU A 396 14.22 -68.50 3.51
C GLU A 396 14.08 -67.37 4.54
N PRO A 397 14.05 -66.07 4.14
CA PRO A 397 13.92 -64.96 5.10
C PRO A 397 12.57 -65.09 5.79
N GLY A 398 12.56 -65.54 7.07
CA GLY A 398 11.33 -65.54 7.90
C GLY A 398 10.85 -64.12 8.27
N GLY A 399 9.58 -64.06 8.65
CA GLY A 399 8.95 -62.79 9.05
C GLY A 399 8.38 -61.95 7.91
N GLU A 400 7.80 -60.82 8.23
CA GLU A 400 7.21 -59.89 7.29
C GLU A 400 8.20 -58.76 6.94
N PHE A 401 7.92 -57.99 5.88
CA PHE A 401 8.62 -56.75 5.62
C PHE A 401 8.13 -55.69 6.60
N LEU A 402 9.06 -54.91 7.11
CA LEU A 402 8.76 -53.81 8.03
C LEU A 402 8.06 -52.70 7.26
N SER A 403 6.90 -52.26 7.74
CA SER A 403 6.17 -51.11 7.17
C SER A 403 6.68 -49.81 7.76
N ALA A 404 6.56 -48.71 7.03
CA ALA A 404 6.81 -47.39 7.57
C ALA A 404 5.89 -47.05 8.75
N ALA A 405 4.71 -47.66 8.81
CA ALA A 405 3.77 -47.50 9.93
C ALA A 405 4.28 -48.10 11.26
N ASP A 406 5.13 -49.12 11.15
CA ASP A 406 5.71 -49.81 12.33
C ASP A 406 6.94 -49.11 12.88
N MET A 407 7.49 -48.15 12.11
CA MET A 407 8.68 -47.41 12.52
C MET A 407 8.28 -46.08 13.20
N PRO A 408 9.14 -45.59 14.12
CA PRO A 408 8.95 -44.26 14.68
C PRO A 408 8.74 -43.23 13.55
N ARG A 409 7.69 -42.41 13.69
CA ARG A 409 7.37 -41.38 12.69
C ARG A 409 8.53 -40.46 12.36
N GLU A 410 9.48 -40.33 13.27
CA GLU A 410 10.69 -39.52 13.10
C GLU A 410 11.62 -40.05 12.01
N LEU A 411 11.65 -41.38 11.82
CA LEU A 411 12.57 -42.05 10.89
C LEU A 411 11.97 -42.34 9.51
N THR A 412 10.72 -42.01 9.25
CA THR A 412 10.07 -42.32 7.99
C THR A 412 9.59 -41.04 7.27
N LEU A 413 9.74 -40.99 5.95
CA LEU A 413 9.25 -39.90 5.10
C LEU A 413 8.49 -40.51 3.90
N THR A 414 7.25 -40.09 3.69
CA THR A 414 6.51 -40.42 2.47
C THR A 414 6.62 -39.27 1.48
N PHE A 415 7.23 -39.51 0.32
CA PHE A 415 7.41 -38.51 -0.71
C PHE A 415 7.18 -39.12 -2.11
N GLY A 416 6.38 -38.45 -2.96
CA GLY A 416 6.09 -38.94 -4.30
C GLY A 416 5.45 -40.33 -4.36
N GLY A 417 4.68 -40.74 -3.32
CA GLY A 417 4.05 -42.05 -3.21
C GLY A 417 5.01 -43.18 -2.82
N ARG A 418 6.23 -42.87 -2.41
CA ARG A 418 7.22 -43.80 -1.89
C ARG A 418 7.54 -43.50 -0.44
N GLU A 419 7.85 -44.57 0.30
CA GLU A 419 8.28 -44.49 1.69
C GLU A 419 9.80 -44.54 1.78
N TYR A 420 10.36 -43.56 2.43
CA TYR A 420 11.81 -43.46 2.68
C TYR A 420 12.12 -43.57 4.17
N LEU A 421 13.21 -44.28 4.45
CA LEU A 421 13.82 -44.26 5.79
C LEU A 421 14.82 -43.11 5.88
N LEU A 422 14.67 -42.28 6.91
CA LEU A 422 15.56 -41.17 7.23
C LEU A 422 16.62 -41.64 8.20
N LEU A 423 17.86 -41.75 7.75
CA LEU A 423 18.99 -42.10 8.58
C LEU A 423 19.97 -40.92 8.65
N PRO A 424 20.68 -40.70 9.77
CA PRO A 424 21.86 -39.86 9.76
C PRO A 424 22.86 -40.34 8.72
N ALA A 425 23.51 -39.41 7.98
CA ALA A 425 24.39 -39.80 6.87
C ALA A 425 25.49 -40.80 7.25
N LYS A 426 25.97 -40.76 8.47
CA LYS A 426 26.95 -41.71 9.03
C LYS A 426 26.44 -43.15 9.10
N MET A 427 25.14 -43.35 9.23
CA MET A 427 24.52 -44.68 9.25
C MET A 427 24.41 -45.30 7.86
N ALA A 428 24.43 -44.47 6.83
CA ALA A 428 24.31 -44.93 5.45
C ALA A 428 25.69 -45.34 4.84
N GLU A 429 26.79 -45.24 5.56
CA GLU A 429 28.15 -45.59 5.06
C GLU A 429 28.34 -47.03 4.60
N GLY A 430 27.40 -47.93 4.92
CA GLY A 430 27.42 -49.31 4.43
C GLY A 430 26.36 -49.66 3.42
N ILE A 431 25.54 -48.70 2.98
CA ILE A 431 24.48 -48.90 2.00
C ILE A 431 25.00 -48.47 0.62
N PRO A 432 24.75 -49.26 -0.47
CA PRO A 432 25.19 -48.87 -1.83
C PRO A 432 24.71 -47.45 -2.20
N LYS A 433 25.59 -46.71 -2.85
CA LYS A 433 25.30 -45.31 -3.25
C LYS A 433 24.09 -45.14 -4.15
N ASP A 434 23.73 -46.16 -4.89
CA ASP A 434 22.55 -46.16 -5.78
C ASP A 434 21.21 -46.27 -5.02
N ASP A 435 21.27 -46.73 -3.75
CA ASP A 435 20.08 -46.88 -2.90
C ASP A 435 19.93 -45.76 -1.88
N VAL A 436 20.91 -44.87 -1.80
CA VAL A 436 20.98 -43.80 -0.80
C VAL A 436 21.06 -42.44 -1.45
N LYS A 437 20.09 -41.59 -1.17
CA LYS A 437 20.18 -40.17 -1.54
C LYS A 437 20.60 -39.39 -0.29
N ILE A 438 21.81 -38.89 -0.27
CA ILE A 438 22.28 -38.00 0.80
C ILE A 438 21.74 -36.60 0.50
N VAL A 439 21.04 -36.03 1.45
CA VAL A 439 20.48 -34.70 1.40
C VAL A 439 21.11 -33.86 2.49
N ASP A 440 21.82 -32.83 2.12
CA ASP A 440 22.27 -31.77 3.03
C ASP A 440 21.27 -30.63 2.95
N THR A 441 20.35 -30.56 3.89
CA THR A 441 19.27 -29.54 3.90
C THR A 441 19.83 -28.12 3.91
N ARG A 442 20.95 -27.87 4.59
CA ARG A 442 21.58 -26.56 4.65
C ARG A 442 22.20 -26.16 3.32
N ALA A 443 22.97 -27.07 2.70
CA ALA A 443 23.59 -26.80 1.40
C ALA A 443 22.56 -26.60 0.29
N GLU A 444 21.48 -27.38 0.30
CA GLU A 444 20.41 -27.27 -0.69
C GLU A 444 19.60 -25.98 -0.51
N LEU A 445 19.29 -25.60 0.72
CA LEU A 445 18.65 -24.32 1.04
C LEU A 445 19.56 -23.14 0.62
N GLN A 446 20.85 -23.21 0.87
CA GLN A 446 21.80 -22.21 0.45
C GLN A 446 21.83 -22.08 -1.08
N SER A 447 21.86 -23.20 -1.82
CA SER A 447 21.83 -23.18 -3.28
C SER A 447 20.56 -22.54 -3.85
N MET A 448 19.43 -22.76 -3.21
CA MET A 448 18.16 -22.10 -3.55
C MET A 448 18.25 -20.58 -3.36
N PHE A 449 18.77 -20.11 -2.22
CA PHE A 449 18.95 -18.67 -1.99
C PHE A 449 19.95 -18.04 -2.95
N ASP A 450 20.99 -18.77 -3.36
CA ASP A 450 21.95 -18.30 -4.37
C ASP A 450 21.29 -18.17 -5.76
N ALA A 451 20.44 -19.12 -6.13
CA ALA A 451 19.63 -19.06 -7.35
C ALA A 451 18.68 -17.85 -7.32
N PHE A 452 17.96 -17.64 -6.22
CA PHE A 452 17.06 -16.48 -6.07
C PHE A 452 17.79 -15.15 -5.99
N ALA A 453 18.98 -15.11 -5.40
CA ALA A 453 19.82 -13.92 -5.44
C ALA A 453 20.18 -13.55 -6.89
N SER A 454 20.55 -14.54 -7.71
CA SER A 454 20.88 -14.33 -9.13
C SER A 454 19.64 -13.88 -9.93
N GLU A 455 18.48 -14.48 -9.69
CA GLU A 455 17.20 -14.04 -10.26
C GLU A 455 16.87 -12.61 -9.86
N THR A 456 17.01 -12.28 -8.58
CA THR A 456 16.73 -10.93 -8.05
C THR A 456 17.61 -9.89 -8.71
N VAL A 457 18.92 -10.15 -8.89
CA VAL A 457 19.82 -9.24 -9.62
C VAL A 457 19.34 -9.02 -11.05
N ARG A 458 18.88 -10.07 -11.72
CA ARG A 458 18.31 -9.98 -13.07
C ARG A 458 17.05 -9.12 -13.07
N LEU A 459 16.12 -9.36 -12.16
CA LEU A 459 14.86 -8.59 -12.03
C LEU A 459 15.12 -7.12 -11.72
N VAL A 460 16.06 -6.81 -10.80
CA VAL A 460 16.48 -5.42 -10.52
C VAL A 460 17.04 -4.74 -11.76
N SER A 461 17.85 -5.47 -12.54
CA SER A 461 18.40 -4.94 -13.78
C SER A 461 17.30 -4.66 -14.81
N VAL A 462 16.33 -5.55 -14.95
CA VAL A 462 15.16 -5.36 -15.82
C VAL A 462 14.32 -4.18 -15.34
N ALA A 463 14.03 -4.09 -14.02
CA ALA A 463 13.31 -2.97 -13.44
C ALA A 463 13.98 -1.63 -13.75
N PHE A 464 15.31 -1.57 -13.62
CA PHE A 464 16.09 -0.39 -13.93
C PHE A 464 16.05 -0.03 -15.42
N ALA A 465 16.14 -1.02 -16.31
CA ALA A 465 16.02 -0.83 -17.76
C ALA A 465 14.62 -0.32 -18.18
N VAL A 466 13.55 -0.94 -17.66
CA VAL A 466 12.16 -0.53 -17.91
C VAL A 466 11.92 0.89 -17.40
N MET A 467 12.45 1.22 -16.23
CA MET A 467 12.37 2.55 -15.67
C MET A 467 13.09 3.58 -16.53
N ILE A 468 14.30 3.28 -17.01
CA ILE A 468 15.04 4.16 -17.94
C ILE A 468 14.22 4.40 -19.20
N ALA A 469 13.63 3.36 -19.80
CA ALA A 469 12.78 3.47 -20.97
C ALA A 469 11.56 4.38 -20.71
N ALA A 470 10.90 4.22 -19.56
CA ALA A 470 9.78 5.07 -19.15
C ALA A 470 10.20 6.54 -18.95
N LEU A 471 11.37 6.77 -18.34
CA LEU A 471 11.89 8.13 -18.15
C LEU A 471 12.28 8.79 -19.47
N ILE A 472 12.82 8.04 -20.42
CA ILE A 472 13.09 8.52 -21.79
C ILE A 472 11.77 8.92 -22.46
N ALA A 473 10.73 8.09 -22.35
CA ALA A 473 9.43 8.35 -22.98
C ALA A 473 8.76 9.61 -22.39
N VAL A 474 8.81 9.81 -21.06
CA VAL A 474 8.14 10.91 -20.36
C VAL A 474 8.97 12.20 -20.36
N PHE A 475 10.27 12.12 -20.03
CA PHE A 475 11.12 13.27 -19.80
C PHE A 475 12.09 13.57 -20.94
N ARG A 476 12.15 12.73 -21.96
CA ARG A 476 12.95 12.90 -23.19
C ARG A 476 14.41 13.35 -22.89
N ARG A 477 14.79 14.58 -23.26
CA ARG A 477 16.17 15.09 -23.09
C ARG A 477 16.65 15.24 -21.64
N ARG A 478 15.72 15.22 -20.66
CA ARG A 478 16.07 15.39 -19.21
C ARG A 478 16.27 14.06 -18.49
N PHE A 479 16.10 12.89 -19.17
CA PHE A 479 16.15 11.59 -18.49
C PHE A 479 17.50 11.31 -17.81
N LEU A 480 18.65 11.68 -18.46
CA LEU A 480 19.97 11.50 -17.85
C LEU A 480 20.13 12.20 -16.51
N SER A 481 19.54 13.38 -16.37
CA SER A 481 19.60 14.12 -15.10
C SER A 481 18.82 13.43 -13.98
N LEU A 482 17.86 12.55 -14.30
CA LEU A 482 17.10 11.76 -13.35
C LEU A 482 17.74 10.41 -13.05
N VAL A 483 18.29 9.73 -14.08
CA VAL A 483 18.88 8.39 -13.96
C VAL A 483 20.26 8.42 -13.31
N CYS A 484 21.14 9.36 -13.69
CA CYS A 484 22.51 9.41 -13.16
C CYS A 484 22.59 9.50 -11.62
N PRO A 485 21.79 10.33 -10.93
CA PRO A 485 21.81 10.36 -9.48
C PRO A 485 21.47 9.02 -8.83
N VAL A 486 20.50 8.31 -9.39
CA VAL A 486 20.05 7.02 -8.88
C VAL A 486 21.12 5.97 -9.10
N ALA A 487 21.69 5.91 -10.31
CA ALA A 487 22.81 5.00 -10.59
C ALA A 487 24.00 5.24 -9.64
N CYS A 488 24.38 6.51 -9.43
CA CYS A 488 25.43 6.85 -8.47
C CYS A 488 25.08 6.42 -7.03
N ALA A 489 23.83 6.59 -6.63
CA ALA A 489 23.37 6.17 -5.30
C ALA A 489 23.44 4.65 -5.12
N LEU A 490 22.99 3.88 -6.11
CA LEU A 490 23.05 2.41 -6.08
C LEU A 490 24.51 1.91 -6.01
N VAL A 491 25.39 2.42 -6.88
CA VAL A 491 26.82 2.09 -6.87
C VAL A 491 27.46 2.43 -5.53
N SER A 492 27.17 3.61 -4.98
CA SER A 492 27.69 4.02 -3.66
C SER A 492 27.17 3.14 -2.53
N THR A 493 25.89 2.73 -2.60
CA THR A 493 25.30 1.82 -1.60
C THR A 493 26.01 0.46 -1.61
N VAL A 494 26.17 -0.13 -2.78
CA VAL A 494 26.93 -1.40 -2.95
C VAL A 494 28.36 -1.25 -2.42
N GLY A 495 29.01 -0.14 -2.74
CA GLY A 495 30.37 0.10 -2.28
C GLY A 495 30.47 0.23 -0.75
N VAL A 496 29.56 0.92 -0.10
CA VAL A 496 29.55 0.99 1.37
C VAL A 496 29.29 -0.36 2.01
N LEU A 497 28.41 -1.19 1.44
CA LEU A 497 28.22 -2.56 1.92
C LEU A 497 29.52 -3.37 1.80
N GLY A 498 30.27 -3.22 0.70
CA GLY A 498 31.60 -3.83 0.57
C GLY A 498 32.59 -3.34 1.62
N TRP A 499 32.60 -2.04 1.97
CA TRP A 499 33.45 -1.52 3.08
C TRP A 499 33.05 -2.08 4.44
N MET A 500 31.79 -2.41 4.66
CA MET A 500 31.32 -3.03 5.92
C MET A 500 31.84 -4.45 6.08
N GLY A 501 32.30 -5.10 5.01
CA GLY A 501 32.88 -6.45 5.04
C GLY A 501 31.87 -7.57 5.37
N THR A 502 30.58 -7.25 5.40
CA THR A 502 29.53 -8.25 5.61
C THR A 502 29.04 -8.77 4.26
N PRO A 503 28.89 -10.10 4.08
CA PRO A 503 28.37 -10.63 2.83
C PRO A 503 26.97 -10.07 2.52
N VAL A 504 26.78 -9.65 1.28
CA VAL A 504 25.47 -9.17 0.80
C VAL A 504 24.57 -10.38 0.57
N ASN A 505 23.42 -10.38 1.23
CA ASN A 505 22.46 -11.47 1.14
C ASN A 505 21.29 -11.14 0.18
N PHE A 506 20.49 -12.15 -0.14
CA PHE A 506 19.30 -12.05 -0.97
C PHE A 506 18.35 -10.92 -0.55
N PHE A 507 18.07 -10.77 0.75
CA PHE A 507 17.14 -9.78 1.27
C PHE A 507 17.63 -8.33 1.09
N GLN A 508 18.95 -8.12 1.13
CA GLN A 508 19.54 -6.81 0.82
C GLN A 508 19.36 -6.46 -0.68
N LEU A 509 19.43 -7.46 -1.56
CA LEU A 509 19.17 -7.24 -2.99
C LEU A 509 17.75 -6.76 -3.26
N LEU A 510 16.76 -7.22 -2.48
CA LEU A 510 15.37 -6.73 -2.58
C LEU A 510 15.25 -5.24 -2.26
N CYS A 511 16.12 -4.71 -1.39
CA CYS A 511 16.11 -3.29 -1.05
C CYS A 511 16.41 -2.39 -2.24
N PHE A 512 17.10 -2.89 -3.27
CA PHE A 512 17.41 -2.09 -4.45
C PHE A 512 16.17 -1.72 -5.26
N PHE A 513 15.10 -2.53 -5.28
CA PHE A 513 13.82 -2.14 -5.90
C PHE A 513 13.25 -0.88 -5.22
N VAL A 514 13.27 -0.85 -3.89
CA VAL A 514 12.81 0.31 -3.10
C VAL A 514 13.69 1.52 -3.37
N LEU A 515 15.02 1.34 -3.40
CA LEU A 515 15.96 2.42 -3.62
C LEU A 515 15.88 2.99 -5.04
N VAL A 516 15.60 2.18 -6.05
CA VAL A 516 15.35 2.63 -7.41
C VAL A 516 14.11 3.52 -7.45
N GLY A 517 12.99 3.08 -6.88
CA GLY A 517 11.75 3.86 -6.83
C GLY A 517 11.93 5.19 -6.11
N LEU A 518 12.37 5.16 -4.85
CA LEU A 518 12.59 6.37 -4.04
C LEU A 518 13.65 7.31 -4.61
N GLY A 519 14.72 6.75 -5.17
CA GLY A 519 15.80 7.55 -5.75
C GLY A 519 15.31 8.39 -6.93
N ILE A 520 14.42 7.83 -7.75
CA ILE A 520 13.77 8.55 -8.85
C ILE A 520 12.81 9.60 -8.33
N ASP A 521 12.04 9.30 -7.30
CA ASP A 521 11.11 10.26 -6.71
C ASP A 521 11.86 11.50 -6.22
N TYR A 522 12.97 11.33 -5.48
CA TYR A 522 13.82 12.46 -5.09
C TYR A 522 14.40 13.19 -6.29
N ALA A 523 14.83 12.48 -7.35
CA ALA A 523 15.36 13.12 -8.55
C ALA A 523 14.30 13.96 -9.27
N ILE A 524 13.04 13.51 -9.34
CA ILE A 524 11.92 14.23 -9.92
C ILE A 524 11.57 15.46 -9.08
N PHE A 525 11.38 15.29 -7.76
CA PHE A 525 10.96 16.38 -6.88
C PHE A 525 12.05 17.46 -6.70
N HIS A 526 13.32 17.10 -6.66
CA HIS A 526 14.40 18.10 -6.60
C HIS A 526 14.55 18.94 -7.88
N ARG A 527 14.04 18.44 -9.02
CA ARG A 527 14.06 19.18 -10.31
C ARG A 527 12.74 19.85 -10.65
N ASP A 528 11.75 19.72 -9.76
CA ASP A 528 10.51 20.49 -9.87
C ASP A 528 10.79 21.99 -9.66
N GLU A 529 10.14 22.84 -10.45
CA GLU A 529 10.31 24.29 -10.38
C GLU A 529 10.04 24.83 -8.97
N SER A 530 9.05 24.29 -8.28
CA SER A 530 8.72 24.67 -6.91
C SER A 530 9.82 24.32 -5.88
N CYS A 531 10.65 23.33 -6.17
CA CYS A 531 11.80 22.97 -5.34
C CYS A 531 13.03 23.81 -5.71
N LEU A 532 13.27 24.00 -7.01
CA LEU A 532 14.40 24.78 -7.51
C LEU A 532 14.33 26.24 -7.05
N ASP A 533 13.14 26.82 -6.95
CA ASP A 533 12.93 28.17 -6.41
C ASP A 533 12.85 28.23 -4.87
N GLY A 534 13.04 27.12 -4.19
CA GLY A 534 13.10 27.00 -2.73
C GLY A 534 11.75 26.85 -2.03
N ARG A 535 10.62 26.91 -2.74
CA ARG A 535 9.28 26.83 -2.12
C ARG A 535 8.99 25.46 -1.50
N SER A 536 9.32 24.39 -2.20
CA SER A 536 9.07 22.99 -1.77
C SER A 536 10.27 22.30 -1.11
N TRP A 537 11.41 23.02 -0.99
CA TRP A 537 12.66 22.46 -0.43
C TRP A 537 12.49 21.84 0.96
N LYS A 538 11.73 22.51 1.84
CA LYS A 538 11.44 21.99 3.19
C LYS A 538 10.65 20.71 3.15
N VAL A 539 9.76 20.57 2.17
CA VAL A 539 8.90 19.40 1.98
C VAL A 539 9.74 18.18 1.58
N VAL A 540 10.61 18.34 0.56
CA VAL A 540 11.49 17.26 0.09
C VAL A 540 12.44 16.80 1.20
N ARG A 541 12.98 17.75 1.99
CA ARG A 541 13.85 17.43 3.14
C ARG A 541 13.10 16.70 4.25
N ALA A 542 11.88 17.10 4.56
CA ALA A 542 11.05 16.43 5.57
C ALA A 542 10.67 15.03 5.11
N SER A 543 10.30 14.86 3.84
CA SER A 543 10.06 13.59 3.18
C SER A 543 11.26 12.65 3.30
N PHE A 544 12.45 13.13 2.97
CA PHE A 544 13.69 12.36 3.16
C PHE A 544 13.89 11.90 4.62
N VAL A 545 13.72 12.81 5.60
CA VAL A 545 13.93 12.45 7.01
C VAL A 545 12.92 11.42 7.48
N THR A 546 11.67 11.54 7.09
CA THR A 546 10.63 10.56 7.46
C THR A 546 10.85 9.19 6.83
N SER A 547 11.27 9.14 5.55
CA SER A 547 11.61 7.90 4.88
C SER A 547 12.87 7.26 5.46
N LEU A 548 13.89 8.08 5.79
CA LEU A 548 15.10 7.59 6.45
C LEU A 548 14.81 7.03 7.84
N VAL A 549 13.97 7.68 8.64
CA VAL A 549 13.55 7.14 9.94
C VAL A 549 12.69 5.89 9.74
N GLY A 550 11.68 5.93 8.86
CA GLY A 550 10.78 4.79 8.64
C GLY A 550 11.50 3.52 8.20
N LEU A 551 12.39 3.64 7.21
CA LEU A 551 13.12 2.50 6.65
C LEU A 551 14.41 2.19 7.41
N GLY A 552 15.11 3.23 7.88
CA GLY A 552 16.36 3.10 8.62
C GLY A 552 16.18 2.51 10.02
N MET A 553 15.01 2.65 10.65
CA MET A 553 14.68 2.01 11.93
C MET A 553 14.83 0.48 11.87
N LEU A 554 14.64 -0.14 10.70
CA LEU A 554 14.88 -1.57 10.51
C LEU A 554 16.33 -1.99 10.83
N ALA A 555 17.29 -1.06 10.75
CA ALA A 555 18.69 -1.34 11.13
C ALA A 555 18.88 -1.61 12.62
N PHE A 556 17.90 -1.27 13.45
CA PHE A 556 17.94 -1.46 14.91
C PHE A 556 17.15 -2.69 15.39
N THR A 557 16.63 -3.49 14.46
CA THR A 557 15.94 -4.75 14.80
C THR A 557 16.91 -5.81 15.30
N SER A 558 16.44 -6.73 16.12
CA SER A 558 17.22 -7.88 16.60
C SER A 558 17.42 -8.94 15.50
N PHE A 559 16.57 -8.94 14.46
CA PHE A 559 16.64 -9.90 13.36
C PHE A 559 17.72 -9.51 12.34
N PRO A 560 18.69 -10.39 12.05
CA PRO A 560 19.79 -10.10 11.15
C PRO A 560 19.33 -9.71 9.74
N VAL A 561 18.28 -10.37 9.22
CA VAL A 561 17.69 -10.06 7.89
C VAL A 561 17.14 -8.64 7.85
N THR A 562 16.24 -8.29 8.75
CA THR A 562 15.61 -6.96 8.77
C THR A 562 16.63 -5.87 9.09
N ARG A 563 17.60 -6.17 9.96
CA ARG A 563 18.72 -5.27 10.26
C ARG A 563 19.58 -4.98 9.03
N SER A 564 19.98 -6.02 8.27
CA SER A 564 20.76 -5.85 7.05
C SER A 564 20.01 -5.07 5.98
N MET A 565 18.69 -5.29 5.86
CA MET A 565 17.81 -4.51 4.98
C MET A 565 17.74 -3.04 5.42
N GLY A 566 17.55 -2.78 6.72
CA GLY A 566 17.50 -1.42 7.27
C GLY A 566 18.78 -0.64 7.02
N VAL A 567 19.94 -1.27 7.18
CA VAL A 567 21.24 -0.68 6.86
C VAL A 567 21.33 -0.34 5.37
N THR A 568 20.97 -1.27 4.50
CA THR A 568 21.01 -1.07 3.03
C THR A 568 20.09 0.07 2.61
N LEU A 569 18.85 0.09 3.11
CA LEU A 569 17.88 1.14 2.83
C LEU A 569 18.33 2.49 3.39
N GLY A 570 18.81 2.53 4.63
CA GLY A 570 19.29 3.76 5.26
C GLY A 570 20.46 4.40 4.50
N VAL A 571 21.48 3.61 4.16
CA VAL A 571 22.64 4.06 3.39
C VAL A 571 22.20 4.49 1.99
N GLY A 572 21.38 3.68 1.32
CA GLY A 572 20.90 3.96 -0.02
C GLY A 572 20.05 5.22 -0.11
N LEU A 573 19.17 5.47 0.86
CA LEU A 573 18.38 6.70 0.94
C LEU A 573 19.25 7.96 1.12
N VAL A 574 20.27 7.90 1.97
CA VAL A 574 21.20 9.00 2.14
C VAL A 574 21.89 9.35 0.82
N PHE A 575 22.38 8.35 0.09
CA PHE A 575 23.01 8.59 -1.22
C PHE A 575 21.99 9.04 -2.27
N SER A 576 20.78 8.44 -2.30
CA SER A 576 19.72 8.86 -3.23
C SER A 576 19.36 10.33 -3.03
N TYR A 577 19.21 10.78 -1.78
CA TYR A 577 18.97 12.17 -1.47
C TYR A 577 20.16 13.08 -1.85
N LEU A 578 21.40 12.71 -1.48
CA LEU A 578 22.58 13.52 -1.73
C LEU A 578 22.88 13.69 -3.23
N PHE A 579 22.78 12.62 -4.02
CA PHE A 579 23.06 12.69 -5.45
C PHE A 579 21.92 13.33 -6.25
N SER A 580 20.68 13.26 -5.79
CA SER A 580 19.54 13.90 -6.44
C SER A 580 19.50 15.42 -6.27
N LEU A 581 20.22 16.00 -5.30
CA LEU A 581 20.28 17.44 -5.08
C LEU A 581 20.59 18.22 -6.38
N PRO A 582 19.86 19.32 -6.69
CA PRO A 582 20.07 20.10 -7.89
C PRO A 582 21.45 20.76 -7.89
N THR A 583 21.92 21.16 -9.06
CA THR A 583 23.15 21.97 -9.15
C THR A 583 22.86 23.43 -8.84
N ALA A 584 23.87 24.17 -8.38
CA ALA A 584 23.73 25.59 -8.10
C ALA A 584 23.23 26.38 -9.34
N ARG A 585 23.71 26.00 -10.54
CA ARG A 585 23.29 26.61 -11.81
C ARG A 585 21.81 26.39 -12.13
N ASP A 586 21.26 25.21 -11.79
CA ASP A 586 19.84 24.93 -12.01
C ASP A 586 18.97 25.79 -11.09
N VAL A 587 19.37 25.94 -9.83
CA VAL A 587 18.69 26.79 -8.85
C VAL A 587 18.77 28.28 -9.25
N GLU A 588 19.95 28.75 -9.66
CA GLU A 588 20.14 30.14 -10.10
C GLU A 588 19.29 30.49 -11.34
N ARG A 589 19.21 29.56 -12.32
CA ARG A 589 18.34 29.71 -13.51
C ARG A 589 16.87 29.77 -13.14
N ALA A 590 16.40 28.91 -12.25
CA ALA A 590 15.01 28.89 -11.79
C ALA A 590 14.62 30.19 -11.06
N LEU A 591 15.55 30.74 -10.24
CA LEU A 591 15.34 32.00 -9.54
C LEU A 591 15.33 33.20 -10.52
N ALA A 592 16.20 33.21 -11.53
CA ALA A 592 16.25 34.25 -12.58
C ALA A 592 14.99 34.26 -13.45
N GLY A 593 14.47 33.08 -13.85
CA GLY A 593 13.22 32.94 -14.60
C GLY A 593 12.03 33.50 -13.83
N ARG A 594 11.97 33.27 -12.51
CA ARG A 594 10.89 33.80 -11.66
C ARG A 594 10.87 35.35 -11.55
N ALA A 595 12.04 35.94 -11.57
CA ALA A 595 12.13 37.41 -11.55
C ALA A 595 11.59 38.07 -12.81
N ALA A 596 11.59 37.32 -13.95
CA ALA A 596 11.03 37.76 -15.22
C ALA A 596 9.49 37.57 -15.30
N ASP A 597 8.96 36.54 -14.58
CA ASP A 597 7.54 36.13 -14.63
C ASP A 597 6.68 36.66 -13.45
N ALA A 598 7.15 37.60 -12.67
CA ALA A 598 6.40 38.15 -11.55
C ALA A 598 5.12 38.87 -12.05
N PRO A 599 3.92 38.40 -11.73
CA PRO A 599 2.69 39.03 -12.19
C PRO A 599 2.46 40.36 -11.51
N ARG A 600 2.19 41.36 -12.31
CA ARG A 600 1.74 42.68 -11.85
C ARG A 600 0.23 42.63 -11.60
N GLY A 601 -0.19 42.62 -10.33
CA GLY A 601 -1.57 42.93 -9.88
C GLY A 601 -2.49 41.74 -9.69
N GLY A 602 -2.89 41.48 -8.44
CA GLY A 602 -3.83 40.40 -8.07
C GLY A 602 -5.29 40.85 -8.24
N GLY A 603 -6.03 40.21 -9.15
CA GLY A 603 -7.48 40.27 -9.28
C GLY A 603 -8.14 38.91 -8.97
N TRP A 604 -9.47 38.93 -8.78
CA TRP A 604 -10.29 37.70 -8.57
C TRP A 604 -10.13 36.66 -9.67
N ILE A 605 -9.78 37.03 -10.89
CA ILE A 605 -9.43 36.12 -11.99
C ILE A 605 -8.27 35.19 -11.66
N ASP A 606 -7.37 35.60 -10.78
CA ASP A 606 -6.18 34.81 -10.39
C ASP A 606 -6.47 33.77 -9.31
N GLN A 607 -7.71 33.69 -8.81
CA GLN A 607 -8.09 32.61 -7.90
C GLN A 607 -8.24 31.31 -8.71
N PRO A 608 -7.48 30.26 -8.36
CA PRO A 608 -7.53 28.99 -9.07
C PRO A 608 -8.92 28.39 -8.98
N VAL A 609 -9.42 27.93 -10.13
CA VAL A 609 -10.71 27.24 -10.23
C VAL A 609 -10.79 26.07 -9.24
N ARG A 610 -11.78 26.13 -8.36
CA ARG A 610 -12.02 25.11 -7.33
C ARG A 610 -12.74 23.86 -7.87
N GLY A 611 -12.86 23.72 -9.18
CA GLY A 611 -13.48 22.60 -9.90
C GLY A 611 -12.56 21.36 -9.95
N GLY A 612 -13.13 20.18 -9.89
CA GLY A 612 -12.41 18.92 -9.86
C GLY A 612 -11.62 18.64 -11.14
N GLY A 613 -10.41 18.11 -11.01
CA GLY A 613 -9.66 17.57 -12.14
C GLY A 613 -10.41 16.38 -12.81
N ARG A 614 -9.98 16.01 -14.04
CA ARG A 614 -10.61 14.92 -14.85
C ARG A 614 -10.91 13.67 -14.03
N ILE A 615 -9.99 13.26 -13.15
CA ILE A 615 -10.13 12.05 -12.32
C ILE A 615 -11.26 12.18 -11.29
N ARG A 616 -11.45 13.37 -10.67
CA ARG A 616 -12.52 13.59 -9.69
C ARG A 616 -13.89 13.57 -10.36
N MET A 617 -13.99 14.21 -11.51
CA MET A 617 -15.19 14.17 -12.32
C MET A 617 -15.51 12.75 -12.76
N TRP A 618 -14.53 12.04 -13.29
CA TRP A 618 -14.67 10.63 -13.67
C TRP A 618 -15.13 9.76 -12.49
N ALA A 619 -14.51 9.94 -11.31
CA ALA A 619 -14.87 9.19 -10.10
C ALA A 619 -16.32 9.45 -9.67
N ILE A 620 -16.74 10.73 -9.63
CA ILE A 620 -18.12 11.09 -9.28
C ILE A 620 -19.11 10.52 -10.29
N PHE A 621 -18.83 10.65 -11.59
CA PHE A 621 -19.68 10.10 -12.64
C PHE A 621 -19.74 8.57 -12.63
N THR A 622 -18.60 7.91 -12.39
CA THR A 622 -18.55 6.44 -12.28
C THR A 622 -19.31 5.96 -11.06
N THR A 623 -19.11 6.60 -9.90
CA THR A 623 -19.86 6.29 -8.66
C THR A 623 -21.36 6.51 -8.88
N TYR A 624 -21.73 7.60 -9.54
CA TYR A 624 -23.12 7.89 -9.87
C TYR A 624 -23.72 6.81 -10.80
N ARG A 625 -22.99 6.43 -11.85
CA ARG A 625 -23.44 5.45 -12.84
C ARG A 625 -23.57 4.04 -12.26
N VAL A 626 -22.67 3.64 -11.36
CA VAL A 626 -22.60 2.29 -10.78
C VAL A 626 -23.50 2.16 -9.54
N LEU A 627 -23.44 3.13 -8.63
CA LEU A 627 -24.05 3.06 -7.31
C LEU A 627 -25.28 3.98 -7.15
N GLY A 628 -25.59 4.78 -8.16
CA GLY A 628 -26.77 5.62 -8.21
C GLY A 628 -26.67 6.93 -7.44
N LYS A 629 -27.73 7.76 -7.56
CA LYS A 629 -27.83 9.13 -7.04
C LYS A 629 -27.71 9.21 -5.52
N SER A 630 -28.46 8.37 -4.81
CA SER A 630 -28.53 8.41 -3.34
C SER A 630 -27.19 8.07 -2.71
N PHE A 631 -26.49 7.07 -3.21
CA PHE A 631 -25.16 6.71 -2.75
C PHE A 631 -24.13 7.80 -3.04
N THR A 632 -24.20 8.42 -4.24
CA THR A 632 -23.30 9.54 -4.59
C THR A 632 -23.53 10.74 -3.67
N LYS A 633 -24.79 11.08 -3.35
CA LYS A 633 -25.09 12.12 -2.35
C LYS A 633 -24.58 11.78 -0.97
N PHE A 634 -24.65 10.51 -0.57
CA PHE A 634 -24.07 10.04 0.69
C PHE A 634 -22.53 10.19 0.70
N VAL A 635 -21.85 9.78 -0.34
CA VAL A 635 -20.39 10.00 -0.51
C VAL A 635 -20.03 11.48 -0.45
N CYS A 636 -20.87 12.39 -1.00
CA CYS A 636 -20.65 13.83 -0.89
C CYS A 636 -20.58 14.33 0.57
N VAL A 637 -21.28 13.70 1.52
CA VAL A 637 -21.21 14.06 2.94
C VAL A 637 -19.77 13.85 3.44
N PHE A 638 -19.18 12.70 3.17
CA PHE A 638 -17.80 12.40 3.55
C PHE A 638 -16.79 13.33 2.83
N ILE A 639 -17.02 13.59 1.56
CA ILE A 639 -16.17 14.52 0.80
C ILE A 639 -16.20 15.91 1.44
N ILE A 640 -17.39 16.42 1.80
CA ILE A 640 -17.50 17.73 2.43
C ILE A 640 -16.95 17.72 3.86
N LEU A 641 -17.15 16.66 4.64
CA LEU A 641 -16.50 16.50 5.94
C LEU A 641 -14.97 16.61 5.85
N CYS A 642 -14.36 15.97 4.85
CA CYS A 642 -12.93 16.04 4.62
C CYS A 642 -12.46 17.42 4.10
N VAL A 643 -13.26 18.08 3.25
CA VAL A 643 -12.88 19.37 2.62
C VAL A 643 -13.15 20.56 3.53
N TYR A 644 -14.19 20.49 4.36
CA TYR A 644 -14.65 21.60 5.19
C TYR A 644 -13.60 22.19 6.13
N PRO A 645 -12.78 21.38 6.86
CA PRO A 645 -11.71 21.92 7.71
C PRO A 645 -10.70 22.79 6.95
N TRP A 646 -10.45 22.44 5.69
CA TRP A 646 -9.42 23.07 4.84
C TRP A 646 -9.94 24.27 4.02
N ALA A 647 -11.23 24.46 3.95
CA ALA A 647 -11.86 25.51 3.14
C ALA A 647 -12.01 26.84 3.91
N LYS A 648 -10.95 27.27 4.67
CA LYS A 648 -11.04 28.51 5.49
C LYS A 648 -11.54 29.74 4.71
N PRO A 649 -11.00 30.10 3.52
CA PRO A 649 -11.49 31.29 2.80
C PRO A 649 -12.97 31.21 2.43
N VAL A 650 -13.45 30.00 2.07
CA VAL A 650 -14.86 29.75 1.75
C VAL A 650 -15.72 29.88 2.99
N ARG A 651 -15.30 29.31 4.11
CA ARG A 651 -16.03 29.41 5.36
C ARG A 651 -16.14 30.84 5.87
N ASP A 652 -15.05 31.61 5.74
CA ASP A 652 -15.03 32.98 6.19
C ASP A 652 -15.95 33.85 5.29
N ALA A 653 -15.96 33.64 3.96
CA ALA A 653 -16.89 34.29 3.05
C ALA A 653 -18.36 33.93 3.36
N LEU A 654 -18.65 32.64 3.56
CA LEU A 654 -20.00 32.18 3.92
C LEU A 654 -20.45 32.65 5.30
N ARG A 655 -19.54 32.82 6.28
CA ARG A 655 -19.86 33.40 7.58
C ARG A 655 -20.26 34.86 7.48
N LYS A 656 -19.50 35.66 6.72
CA LYS A 656 -19.82 37.07 6.45
C LYS A 656 -21.24 37.19 5.84
N PHE A 657 -21.54 36.34 4.86
CA PHE A 657 -22.88 36.31 4.29
C PHE A 657 -23.95 35.96 5.32
N LEU A 658 -23.76 34.88 6.09
CA LEU A 658 -24.74 34.47 7.10
C LEU A 658 -24.93 35.55 8.20
N GLU A 659 -23.88 36.29 8.56
CA GLU A 659 -23.95 37.40 9.49
C GLU A 659 -24.76 38.56 8.90
N ALA A 660 -24.51 38.93 7.62
CA ALA A 660 -25.29 39.98 6.94
C ALA A 660 -26.77 39.58 6.83
N ALA A 661 -27.06 38.36 6.43
CA ALA A 661 -28.43 37.85 6.33
C ALA A 661 -29.13 37.82 7.69
N ARG A 662 -28.45 37.45 8.78
CA ARG A 662 -29.01 37.46 10.14
C ARG A 662 -29.33 38.88 10.64
N ARG A 663 -28.51 39.88 10.30
CA ARG A 663 -28.75 41.27 10.67
C ARG A 663 -29.98 41.85 9.93
N ARG A 664 -30.20 41.48 8.68
CA ARG A 664 -31.29 41.97 7.84
C ARG A 664 -32.64 41.27 8.13
N PHE A 665 -32.60 40.00 8.55
CA PHE A 665 -33.80 39.15 8.77
C PHE A 665 -34.86 39.76 9.69
N PRO A 666 -34.57 40.41 10.86
CA PRO A 666 -35.56 40.97 11.73
C PRO A 666 -36.35 42.13 11.08
N GLN A 667 -35.82 42.75 10.04
CA GLN A 667 -36.41 43.91 9.34
C GLN A 667 -37.35 43.49 8.18
N SER A 668 -37.34 42.22 7.78
CA SER A 668 -38.12 41.71 6.65
C SER A 668 -39.43 41.03 7.19
N SER A 669 -40.47 41.82 7.38
CA SER A 669 -41.76 41.37 7.97
C SER A 669 -42.63 40.54 7.01
N GLY A 670 -42.13 39.55 6.33
CA GLY A 670 -42.89 38.74 5.38
C GLY A 670 -42.41 37.34 5.12
N CYS A 671 -41.39 36.86 5.82
CA CYS A 671 -40.81 35.56 5.59
C CYS A 671 -41.47 34.45 6.39
N ILE A 672 -41.95 33.39 5.71
CA ILE A 672 -42.70 32.26 6.27
C ILE A 672 -41.78 31.32 7.08
N ILE A 673 -40.47 31.55 7.10
CA ILE A 673 -39.48 30.64 7.76
C ILE A 673 -39.23 31.07 9.19
N SER A 674 -39.27 30.10 10.13
CA SER A 674 -39.00 30.33 11.54
C SER A 674 -37.62 30.97 11.78
N PRO A 675 -37.49 32.01 12.62
CA PRO A 675 -36.23 32.62 13.02
C PRO A 675 -35.18 31.63 13.50
N LEU A 676 -35.59 30.57 14.20
CA LEU A 676 -34.70 29.49 14.66
C LEU A 676 -33.97 28.81 13.52
N HIS A 677 -34.56 28.70 12.33
CA HIS A 677 -33.94 28.02 11.19
C HIS A 677 -32.72 28.80 10.69
N HIS A 678 -32.73 30.11 10.68
CA HIS A 678 -31.62 30.97 10.26
C HIS A 678 -30.41 30.87 11.20
N TYR A 679 -30.62 30.69 12.50
CA TYR A 679 -29.50 30.53 13.45
C TYR A 679 -28.82 29.18 13.40
N THR A 680 -29.47 28.14 12.87
CA THR A 680 -28.92 26.78 12.76
C THR A 680 -28.14 26.53 11.47
N ILE A 681 -28.21 27.44 10.50
CA ILE A 681 -27.48 27.28 9.21
C ILE A 681 -25.99 27.54 9.42
N SER A 682 -25.21 26.58 9.00
CA SER A 682 -23.76 26.64 9.05
C SER A 682 -23.14 26.67 7.63
N PRO A 683 -21.91 27.19 7.48
CA PRO A 683 -21.18 27.10 6.20
C PRO A 683 -21.03 25.66 5.68
N PHE A 684 -20.99 24.68 6.57
CA PHE A 684 -20.95 23.26 6.20
C PHE A 684 -22.21 22.85 5.41
N ARG A 685 -23.38 23.26 5.87
CA ARG A 685 -24.66 22.94 5.23
C ARG A 685 -24.75 23.57 3.84
N ILE A 686 -24.27 24.81 3.67
CA ILE A 686 -24.22 25.47 2.34
C ILE A 686 -23.30 24.69 1.39
N MET A 687 -22.10 24.28 1.84
CA MET A 687 -21.20 23.51 1.02
C MET A 687 -21.76 22.13 0.66
N LEU A 688 -22.47 21.48 1.59
CA LEU A 688 -23.11 20.20 1.34
C LEU A 688 -24.27 20.33 0.35
N ASN A 689 -25.11 21.35 0.50
CA ASN A 689 -26.18 21.63 -0.42
C ASN A 689 -25.67 21.90 -1.84
N PHE A 690 -24.57 22.63 -1.96
CA PHE A 690 -23.90 22.82 -3.25
C PHE A 690 -23.43 21.49 -3.87
N ALA A 691 -22.77 20.63 -3.08
CA ALA A 691 -22.32 19.32 -3.57
C ALA A 691 -23.49 18.44 -4.05
N TRP A 692 -24.61 18.47 -3.33
CA TRP A 692 -25.82 17.75 -3.73
C TRP A 692 -26.48 18.35 -4.99
N ALA A 693 -26.48 19.69 -5.12
CA ALA A 693 -26.95 20.36 -6.33
C ALA A 693 -26.08 19.99 -7.56
N MET A 694 -24.76 19.83 -7.38
CA MET A 694 -23.88 19.35 -8.45
C MET A 694 -24.18 17.91 -8.88
N VAL A 695 -24.60 17.02 -7.96
CA VAL A 695 -25.09 15.67 -8.29
C VAL A 695 -26.41 15.75 -9.05
N ASP A 696 -27.34 16.64 -8.61
CA ASP A 696 -28.62 16.85 -9.27
C ASP A 696 -28.46 17.46 -10.68
N LYS A 697 -27.43 18.29 -10.88
CA LYS A 697 -27.07 18.83 -12.21
C LYS A 697 -26.66 17.73 -13.18
N ILE A 698 -25.93 16.68 -12.71
CA ILE A 698 -25.59 15.53 -13.55
C ILE A 698 -26.87 14.90 -14.10
N ASP A 699 -27.87 14.80 -13.27
CA ASP A 699 -29.20 14.32 -13.66
C ASP A 699 -29.86 15.21 -14.72
N ALA A 700 -29.86 16.51 -14.52
CA ALA A 700 -30.53 17.45 -15.43
C ALA A 700 -29.98 17.45 -16.86
N CYS A 701 -28.73 17.02 -17.04
CA CYS A 701 -28.05 16.99 -18.34
C CYS A 701 -28.26 15.70 -19.15
N GLY A 702 -29.30 14.91 -18.88
CA GLY A 702 -29.70 13.78 -19.74
C GLY A 702 -29.14 12.42 -19.37
N LEU A 703 -28.39 12.30 -18.26
CA LEU A 703 -27.93 11.00 -17.72
C LEU A 703 -28.99 10.31 -16.86
N MET A 704 -30.21 10.82 -16.85
CA MET A 704 -31.24 10.51 -15.88
C MET A 704 -31.98 9.20 -16.06
N LYS A 705 -32.05 8.52 -14.92
CA LYS A 705 -33.13 7.53 -14.67
C LYS A 705 -34.31 8.14 -13.87
N SER A 706 -34.13 9.28 -13.18
CA SER A 706 -35.15 9.92 -12.34
C SER A 706 -34.99 11.44 -12.31
N PRO A 707 -35.66 12.20 -13.19
CA PRO A 707 -35.63 13.66 -13.17
C PRO A 707 -36.15 14.21 -11.83
N PRO A 708 -35.62 15.33 -11.32
CA PRO A 708 -36.15 15.97 -10.13
C PRO A 708 -37.58 16.48 -10.44
N LYS A 709 -38.44 16.41 -9.41
CA LYS A 709 -39.76 17.03 -9.47
C LYS A 709 -39.59 18.53 -9.47
N MET A 710 -40.14 19.21 -10.48
CA MET A 710 -40.07 20.67 -10.63
C MET A 710 -41.42 21.29 -10.34
N THR A 711 -41.42 22.32 -9.52
CA THR A 711 -42.61 23.16 -9.23
C THR A 711 -42.30 24.59 -9.61
N VAL A 712 -43.16 25.23 -10.37
CA VAL A 712 -43.01 26.64 -10.79
C VAL A 712 -43.95 27.49 -9.93
N VAL A 713 -43.41 28.49 -9.25
CA VAL A 713 -44.13 29.48 -8.45
C VAL A 713 -43.84 30.88 -9.00
N GLY A 714 -44.59 31.89 -8.59
CA GLY A 714 -44.42 33.26 -9.11
C GLY A 714 -44.98 33.43 -10.51
N ASP A 715 -44.37 34.36 -11.26
CA ASP A 715 -44.80 34.68 -12.62
C ASP A 715 -44.39 33.58 -13.61
N ARG A 716 -45.38 33.10 -14.39
CA ARG A 716 -45.19 32.05 -15.42
C ARG A 716 -45.06 32.60 -16.83
N GLY A 717 -45.08 33.91 -17.03
CA GLY A 717 -44.99 34.51 -18.35
C GLY A 717 -43.74 34.12 -19.14
N TRP A 718 -42.66 33.87 -18.48
CA TRP A 718 -41.38 33.44 -19.07
C TRP A 718 -41.42 32.04 -19.73
N THR A 719 -42.31 31.14 -19.33
CA THR A 719 -42.42 29.83 -19.95
C THR A 719 -42.91 29.85 -21.39
N LYS A 720 -43.50 30.97 -21.84
CA LYS A 720 -43.93 31.17 -23.22
C LYS A 720 -42.78 31.52 -24.15
N GLY A 721 -41.58 31.81 -23.63
CA GLY A 721 -40.43 32.27 -24.41
C GLY A 721 -40.49 33.74 -24.77
N GLY A 722 -39.57 34.21 -25.65
CA GLY A 722 -39.47 35.60 -26.06
C GLY A 722 -39.08 36.57 -24.95
N CYS A 723 -38.19 36.15 -24.03
CA CYS A 723 -37.86 36.94 -22.86
C CYS A 723 -36.39 36.79 -22.44
N PHE A 724 -35.95 37.66 -21.55
CA PHE A 724 -34.64 37.64 -20.93
C PHE A 724 -34.74 37.21 -19.47
N LEU A 725 -33.96 36.18 -19.08
CA LEU A 725 -33.93 35.71 -17.73
C LEU A 725 -32.62 36.12 -17.01
N LEU A 726 -32.75 36.86 -15.94
CA LEU A 726 -31.67 37.20 -15.02
C LEU A 726 -31.65 36.18 -13.90
N SER A 727 -30.76 35.22 -13.97
CA SER A 727 -30.64 34.18 -12.95
C SER A 727 -29.84 34.64 -11.75
N THR A 728 -30.08 33.97 -10.62
CA THR A 728 -29.33 34.11 -9.36
C THR A 728 -28.49 32.85 -9.10
N HIS A 729 -27.46 32.98 -8.26
CA HIS A 729 -26.77 31.82 -7.72
C HIS A 729 -27.36 31.31 -6.38
N VAL A 730 -28.61 31.71 -6.08
CA VAL A 730 -29.43 31.07 -5.03
C VAL A 730 -30.02 29.80 -5.63
N GLY A 731 -29.69 28.67 -5.10
CA GLY A 731 -30.04 27.37 -5.67
C GLY A 731 -29.18 26.97 -6.88
N CYS A 732 -29.70 26.17 -7.78
CA CYS A 732 -29.00 25.63 -8.94
C CYS A 732 -29.82 25.79 -10.21
N ILE A 733 -29.62 26.88 -10.93
CA ILE A 733 -30.35 27.20 -12.17
C ILE A 733 -30.05 26.16 -13.27
N GLU A 734 -28.91 25.52 -13.24
CA GLU A 734 -28.52 24.51 -14.23
C GLU A 734 -29.37 23.21 -14.17
N VAL A 735 -30.27 23.11 -13.18
CA VAL A 735 -31.26 22.01 -13.11
C VAL A 735 -32.52 22.38 -13.93
N LEU A 736 -32.67 23.62 -14.34
CA LEU A 736 -33.84 24.12 -15.10
C LEU A 736 -34.19 23.29 -16.35
N PRO A 737 -33.24 22.73 -17.14
CA PRO A 737 -33.55 21.86 -18.26
C PRO A 737 -34.40 20.63 -17.89
N ALA A 738 -34.39 20.20 -16.60
CA ALA A 738 -35.25 19.14 -16.15
C ALA A 738 -36.76 19.50 -16.19
N LEU A 739 -37.11 20.78 -16.16
CA LEU A 739 -38.47 21.24 -16.31
C LEU A 739 -39.04 20.87 -17.68
N ALA A 740 -38.26 21.05 -18.76
CA ALA A 740 -38.65 20.69 -20.11
C ALA A 740 -38.82 19.17 -20.34
N ASN A 741 -38.21 18.34 -19.48
CA ASN A 741 -38.35 16.89 -19.51
C ASN A 741 -39.53 16.37 -18.67
N SER A 742 -40.12 17.20 -17.80
CA SER A 742 -41.25 16.81 -16.96
C SER A 742 -42.60 16.90 -17.70
N ASP A 743 -42.70 17.78 -18.69
CA ASP A 743 -43.92 17.96 -19.54
C ASP A 743 -43.73 17.24 -20.90
N ARG A 744 -44.14 15.96 -20.95
CA ARG A 744 -44.09 15.15 -22.18
C ARG A 744 -44.95 15.65 -23.34
N GLU A 745 -45.87 16.59 -23.10
CA GLU A 745 -46.84 17.11 -24.10
C GLU A 745 -46.39 18.33 -24.89
N GLN A 746 -45.35 19.05 -24.42
CA GLN A 746 -44.88 20.27 -25.13
C GLN A 746 -43.68 19.97 -26.04
N ARG A 747 -44.00 19.57 -27.30
CA ARG A 747 -43.00 19.45 -28.38
C ARG A 747 -42.39 20.83 -28.85
N THR A 748 -42.85 21.95 -28.33
CA THR A 748 -42.45 23.30 -28.69
C THR A 748 -41.91 24.13 -27.55
N ALA A 749 -41.06 23.51 -26.69
CA ALA A 749 -40.39 24.32 -25.67
C ALA A 749 -39.32 25.22 -26.28
N PRO A 750 -39.26 26.53 -25.89
CA PRO A 750 -38.30 27.50 -26.41
C PRO A 750 -36.86 27.07 -26.19
N LEU A 751 -35.96 27.37 -27.13
CA LEU A 751 -34.53 27.22 -26.98
C LEU A 751 -34.01 28.22 -25.94
N VAL A 752 -33.15 27.78 -25.03
CA VAL A 752 -32.53 28.63 -24.01
C VAL A 752 -31.07 28.90 -24.40
N HIS A 753 -30.76 30.16 -24.64
CA HIS A 753 -29.41 30.66 -24.89
C HIS A 753 -28.79 31.07 -23.56
N ALA A 754 -27.92 30.24 -22.99
CA ALA A 754 -27.30 30.52 -21.68
C ALA A 754 -25.87 31.01 -21.85
N PHE A 755 -25.53 32.11 -21.21
CA PHE A 755 -24.20 32.69 -21.20
C PHE A 755 -23.40 32.28 -19.97
N GLN A 756 -22.22 31.75 -20.22
CA GLN A 756 -21.30 31.36 -19.14
C GLN A 756 -19.83 31.65 -19.48
N GLN A 757 -18.98 31.74 -18.49
CA GLN A 757 -17.54 31.92 -18.66
C GLN A 757 -16.89 30.61 -19.11
N MET A 758 -16.37 30.56 -20.35
CA MET A 758 -15.86 29.32 -20.97
C MET A 758 -14.36 29.06 -20.72
N GLY A 759 -13.57 30.09 -20.47
CA GLY A 759 -12.09 30.03 -20.51
C GLY A 759 -11.39 29.17 -19.43
N ARG A 760 -12.03 28.90 -18.30
CA ARG A 760 -11.40 28.22 -17.16
C ARG A 760 -11.94 26.83 -16.87
N ASP A 761 -13.17 26.51 -17.25
CA ASP A 761 -13.84 25.23 -16.95
C ASP A 761 -14.02 24.34 -18.19
N ALA A 762 -13.14 24.47 -19.20
CA ALA A 762 -13.22 23.74 -20.46
C ALA A 762 -13.39 22.24 -20.31
N LEU A 763 -12.81 21.64 -19.27
CA LEU A 763 -12.94 20.20 -19.01
C LEU A 763 -14.31 19.82 -18.43
N TYR A 764 -14.84 20.63 -17.53
CA TYR A 764 -16.16 20.42 -16.94
C TYR A 764 -17.23 20.65 -18.00
N THR A 765 -17.14 21.78 -18.69
CA THR A 765 -18.04 22.15 -19.80
C THR A 765 -18.00 21.13 -20.94
N SER A 766 -16.81 20.66 -21.37
CA SER A 766 -16.67 19.64 -22.42
C SER A 766 -17.31 18.31 -22.06
N TYR A 767 -17.28 17.94 -20.79
CA TYR A 767 -17.92 16.69 -20.33
C TYR A 767 -19.44 16.81 -20.31
N PHE A 768 -19.97 17.96 -19.85
CA PHE A 768 -21.39 18.25 -19.89
C PHE A 768 -21.91 18.42 -21.33
N MET A 769 -21.15 19.09 -22.19
CA MET A 769 -21.51 19.28 -23.59
C MET A 769 -21.67 17.98 -24.40
N LYS A 770 -21.03 16.92 -23.99
CA LYS A 770 -21.21 15.59 -24.62
C LYS A 770 -22.55 14.92 -24.31
N HIS A 771 -23.20 15.32 -23.20
CA HIS A 771 -24.43 14.71 -22.72
C HIS A 771 -25.61 15.65 -22.68
N LEU A 772 -25.40 16.89 -23.12
CA LEU A 772 -26.44 17.93 -23.15
C LEU A 772 -27.29 17.78 -24.40
N ASP A 773 -28.60 17.89 -24.24
CA ASP A 773 -29.54 17.98 -25.37
C ASP A 773 -29.42 19.37 -26.00
N ARG A 774 -28.68 19.44 -27.10
CA ARG A 774 -28.43 20.69 -27.85
C ARG A 774 -29.66 21.28 -28.54
N SER A 775 -30.72 20.51 -28.63
CA SER A 775 -31.97 21.03 -29.21
C SER A 775 -32.72 21.98 -28.30
N ARG A 776 -32.34 22.04 -26.98
CA ARG A 776 -33.03 22.82 -25.96
C ARG A 776 -32.17 23.83 -25.24
N LEU A 777 -30.85 23.73 -25.34
CA LEU A 777 -29.90 24.61 -24.65
C LEU A 777 -28.70 24.93 -25.54
N ALA A 778 -28.52 26.19 -25.89
CA ALA A 778 -27.31 26.69 -26.51
C ALA A 778 -26.45 27.44 -25.49
N LEU A 779 -25.15 27.09 -25.43
CA LEU A 779 -24.21 27.73 -24.51
C LEU A 779 -23.31 28.70 -25.25
N HIS A 780 -23.26 29.92 -24.77
CA HIS A 780 -22.45 31.02 -25.31
C HIS A 780 -21.36 31.45 -24.30
N ALA A 781 -20.22 31.88 -24.82
CA ALA A 781 -19.15 32.43 -23.99
C ALA A 781 -19.45 33.90 -23.65
N ILE A 782 -19.34 34.27 -22.37
CA ILE A 782 -19.48 35.69 -21.95
C ILE A 782 -18.38 36.56 -22.59
N GLU A 783 -17.23 35.98 -22.83
CA GLU A 783 -16.06 36.65 -23.43
C GLU A 783 -16.27 37.04 -24.87
N ASP A 784 -17.21 36.43 -25.57
CA ASP A 784 -17.48 36.65 -27.00
C ASP A 784 -18.67 37.57 -27.24
N ILE A 785 -19.22 38.26 -26.22
CA ILE A 785 -20.35 39.17 -26.36
C ILE A 785 -19.91 40.42 -27.11
N GLY A 786 -20.37 40.54 -28.34
CA GLY A 786 -20.18 41.68 -29.21
C GLY A 786 -21.50 42.23 -29.76
N VAL A 787 -21.44 43.14 -30.74
CA VAL A 787 -22.61 43.69 -31.41
C VAL A 787 -23.37 42.62 -32.18
N GLU A 788 -22.64 41.71 -32.84
CA GLU A 788 -23.24 40.59 -33.60
C GLU A 788 -24.03 39.67 -32.66
N THR A 789 -23.47 39.30 -31.50
CA THR A 789 -24.15 38.53 -30.49
C THR A 789 -25.41 39.18 -29.97
N ALA A 790 -25.40 40.51 -29.82
CA ALA A 790 -26.59 41.25 -29.37
C ALA A 790 -27.73 41.20 -30.41
N VAL A 791 -27.40 41.32 -31.70
CA VAL A 791 -28.39 41.21 -32.80
C VAL A 791 -28.94 39.79 -32.88
N GLU A 792 -28.06 38.79 -32.84
CA GLU A 792 -28.45 37.37 -32.85
C GLU A 792 -29.42 37.04 -31.69
N MET A 793 -29.11 37.46 -30.49
CA MET A 793 -29.98 37.23 -29.32
C MET A 793 -31.28 37.98 -29.37
N GLN A 794 -31.31 39.18 -29.97
CA GLN A 794 -32.54 39.93 -30.18
C GLN A 794 -33.47 39.24 -31.21
N GLU A 795 -32.88 38.68 -32.26
CA GLU A 795 -33.62 37.88 -33.24
C GLU A 795 -34.13 36.57 -32.63
N ALA A 796 -33.32 35.88 -31.85
CA ALA A 796 -33.72 34.67 -31.13
C ALA A 796 -34.89 34.93 -30.18
N ILE A 797 -34.86 36.03 -29.42
CA ILE A 797 -35.96 36.44 -28.51
C ILE A 797 -37.23 36.72 -29.32
N ARG A 798 -37.14 37.39 -30.48
CA ARG A 798 -38.28 37.65 -31.35
C ARG A 798 -38.85 36.35 -31.95
N GLY A 799 -37.98 35.37 -32.18
CA GLY A 799 -38.35 34.02 -32.60
C GLY A 799 -39.00 33.16 -31.48
N GLY A 800 -39.07 33.68 -30.27
CA GLY A 800 -39.66 32.99 -29.14
C GLY A 800 -38.65 32.29 -28.20
N ASP A 801 -37.37 32.44 -28.44
CA ASP A 801 -36.33 31.83 -27.59
C ASP A 801 -36.10 32.62 -26.28
N ILE A 802 -35.38 32.04 -25.36
CA ILE A 802 -35.09 32.58 -24.04
C ILE A 802 -33.57 32.86 -23.92
N VAL A 803 -33.20 34.04 -23.49
CA VAL A 803 -31.81 34.39 -23.16
C VAL A 803 -31.64 34.38 -21.65
N LEU A 804 -30.65 33.63 -21.15
CA LEU A 804 -30.36 33.42 -19.72
C LEU A 804 -28.96 33.91 -19.36
N MET A 805 -28.85 34.81 -18.39
CA MET A 805 -27.59 35.33 -17.85
C MET A 805 -27.64 35.46 -16.32
N ALA A 806 -26.51 35.29 -15.65
CA ALA A 806 -26.41 35.52 -14.21
C ALA A 806 -26.20 37.01 -13.89
N GLY A 807 -27.04 37.57 -13.00
CA GLY A 807 -27.00 38.99 -12.63
C GLY A 807 -26.21 39.33 -11.34
N ASP A 808 -25.76 38.32 -10.58
CA ASP A 808 -25.17 38.49 -9.26
C ASP A 808 -23.63 38.28 -9.20
N ARG A 809 -22.95 38.10 -10.34
CA ARG A 809 -21.49 37.94 -10.38
C ARG A 809 -20.85 38.79 -11.46
N PRO A 810 -19.84 39.62 -11.12
CA PRO A 810 -19.03 40.29 -12.13
C PRO A 810 -18.21 39.29 -12.95
N ALA A 811 -18.21 39.46 -14.29
CA ALA A 811 -17.58 38.47 -15.20
C ALA A 811 -16.06 38.44 -15.10
N ALA A 812 -15.40 39.56 -14.88
CA ALA A 812 -13.92 39.68 -14.80
C ALA A 812 -13.47 40.86 -13.93
N SER A 813 -12.23 40.81 -13.43
CA SER A 813 -11.60 41.98 -12.80
C SER A 813 -11.41 43.06 -13.82
N GLY A 814 -11.95 44.28 -13.51
CA GLY A 814 -11.95 45.44 -14.41
C GLY A 814 -13.21 45.57 -15.27
N SER A 815 -14.18 44.66 -15.23
CA SER A 815 -15.50 44.86 -15.81
C SER A 815 -16.22 45.98 -15.05
N ALA A 816 -16.98 46.81 -15.81
CA ALA A 816 -17.76 47.91 -15.22
C ALA A 816 -18.79 47.34 -14.24
N THR A 817 -18.75 47.78 -12.98
CA THR A 817 -19.70 47.42 -11.93
C THR A 817 -20.62 48.59 -11.60
N LEU A 818 -21.71 48.30 -10.95
CA LEU A 818 -22.61 49.29 -10.33
C LEU A 818 -22.82 48.91 -8.86
N ARG A 819 -22.95 49.91 -8.01
CA ARG A 819 -23.15 49.72 -6.59
C ARG A 819 -24.62 49.75 -6.24
N ARG A 820 -25.06 48.81 -5.42
CA ARG A 820 -26.41 48.73 -4.87
C ARG A 820 -26.35 48.18 -3.46
N GLU A 821 -27.29 48.59 -2.63
CA GLU A 821 -27.49 48.02 -1.30
C GLU A 821 -28.02 46.59 -1.40
N PHE A 822 -27.37 45.65 -0.73
CA PHE A 822 -27.75 44.24 -0.63
C PHE A 822 -27.45 43.77 0.77
N LEU A 823 -28.45 43.21 1.48
CA LEU A 823 -28.38 42.80 2.89
C LEU A 823 -27.83 43.89 3.84
N GLY A 824 -28.16 45.19 3.57
CA GLY A 824 -27.67 46.30 4.35
C GLY A 824 -26.22 46.74 4.07
N CYS A 825 -25.60 46.22 3.03
CA CYS A 825 -24.23 46.58 2.64
C CYS A 825 -24.19 47.06 1.19
N GLU A 826 -23.34 48.02 0.90
CA GLU A 826 -23.10 48.45 -0.52
C GLU A 826 -22.31 47.38 -1.25
N CYS A 827 -22.89 46.70 -2.22
CA CYS A 827 -22.29 45.63 -2.99
C CYS A 827 -22.15 45.96 -4.47
N GLU A 828 -21.20 45.32 -5.14
CA GLU A 828 -20.93 45.55 -6.57
C GLU A 828 -21.63 44.49 -7.43
N PHE A 829 -22.41 44.92 -8.41
CA PHE A 829 -23.10 44.10 -9.40
C PHE A 829 -22.57 44.34 -10.82
N PRO A 830 -22.67 43.37 -11.75
CA PRO A 830 -22.16 43.49 -13.13
C PRO A 830 -23.01 44.46 -13.96
N LYS A 831 -22.47 45.62 -14.34
CA LYS A 831 -23.19 46.62 -15.14
C LYS A 831 -23.54 46.10 -16.54
N GLY A 832 -22.68 45.29 -17.15
CA GLY A 832 -22.83 44.81 -18.52
C GLY A 832 -24.09 43.96 -18.74
N VAL A 833 -24.41 43.03 -17.82
CA VAL A 833 -25.56 42.14 -17.92
C VAL A 833 -26.89 42.91 -17.93
N PHE A 834 -27.03 43.90 -17.05
CA PHE A 834 -28.25 44.70 -16.97
C PHE A 834 -28.41 45.63 -18.19
N ARG A 835 -27.30 46.16 -18.75
CA ARG A 835 -27.31 46.90 -20.02
C ARG A 835 -27.70 45.99 -21.18
N PHE A 836 -27.20 44.77 -21.23
CA PHE A 836 -27.54 43.82 -22.26
C PHE A 836 -29.00 43.41 -22.18
N ALA A 837 -29.53 43.15 -20.99
CA ALA A 837 -30.95 42.87 -20.78
C ALA A 837 -31.86 44.02 -21.25
N LYS A 838 -31.46 45.29 -21.00
CA LYS A 838 -32.18 46.46 -21.43
C LYS A 838 -32.15 46.66 -22.96
N LEU A 839 -31.02 46.29 -23.60
CA LEU A 839 -30.86 46.38 -25.07
C LEU A 839 -31.76 45.39 -25.83
N MET A 840 -32.17 44.29 -25.20
CA MET A 840 -32.98 43.23 -25.81
C MET A 840 -34.44 43.68 -26.06
N GLU A 841 -34.91 44.78 -25.47
CA GLU A 841 -36.28 45.33 -25.63
C GLU A 841 -37.40 44.30 -25.49
N CYS A 842 -37.24 43.37 -24.53
CA CYS A 842 -38.15 42.28 -24.25
C CYS A 842 -38.54 42.22 -22.77
N PRO A 843 -39.56 41.41 -22.39
CA PRO A 843 -39.84 41.16 -20.96
C PRO A 843 -38.64 40.57 -20.27
N VAL A 844 -38.22 41.15 -19.12
CA VAL A 844 -37.13 40.69 -18.30
C VAL A 844 -37.67 40.07 -17.01
N TYR A 845 -37.21 38.89 -16.67
CA TYR A 845 -37.59 38.18 -15.43
C TYR A 845 -36.35 37.88 -14.58
N ALA A 846 -36.44 38.10 -13.28
CA ALA A 846 -35.53 37.50 -12.33
C ALA A 846 -35.98 36.07 -12.03
N ILE A 847 -35.05 35.13 -11.97
CA ILE A 847 -35.35 33.70 -11.76
C ILE A 847 -34.37 33.02 -10.77
N THR A 848 -34.90 32.16 -9.93
CA THR A 848 -34.11 31.29 -9.04
C THR A 848 -34.64 29.86 -9.10
N CYS A 849 -33.79 28.88 -8.82
CA CYS A 849 -34.14 27.46 -8.81
C CYS A 849 -33.57 26.80 -7.54
N VAL A 850 -34.41 26.68 -6.51
CA VAL A 850 -34.02 26.21 -5.18
C VAL A 850 -34.47 24.79 -4.95
N ARG A 851 -33.64 24.02 -4.27
CA ARG A 851 -33.96 22.65 -3.85
C ARG A 851 -34.87 22.65 -2.64
N THR A 852 -36.06 22.10 -2.79
CA THR A 852 -37.07 21.99 -1.72
C THR A 852 -37.19 20.60 -1.12
N GLY A 853 -36.56 19.58 -1.74
CA GLY A 853 -36.58 18.20 -1.23
C GLY A 853 -35.36 17.40 -1.69
N TRP A 854 -35.36 16.09 -1.38
CA TRP A 854 -34.27 15.20 -1.78
C TRP A 854 -34.08 15.14 -3.29
N ASN A 855 -35.18 15.17 -4.05
CA ASN A 855 -35.22 15.16 -5.51
C ASN A 855 -36.33 16.11 -6.02
N ALA A 856 -36.47 17.30 -5.40
CA ALA A 856 -37.46 18.27 -5.74
C ALA A 856 -36.88 19.68 -5.76
N TYR A 857 -37.28 20.48 -6.76
CA TYR A 857 -36.86 21.87 -6.95
C TYR A 857 -38.07 22.75 -7.16
N THR A 858 -37.97 23.99 -6.71
CA THR A 858 -38.95 25.04 -6.97
C THR A 858 -38.28 26.16 -7.77
N VAL A 859 -38.87 26.48 -8.91
CA VAL A 859 -38.48 27.61 -9.73
C VAL A 859 -39.36 28.78 -9.31
N ASP A 860 -38.76 29.87 -8.88
CA ASP A 860 -39.46 31.13 -8.61
C ASP A 860 -39.00 32.21 -9.59
N ALA A 861 -39.94 32.89 -10.19
CA ALA A 861 -39.66 33.94 -11.18
C ALA A 861 -40.56 35.15 -10.94
N LYS A 862 -39.98 36.33 -11.12
CA LYS A 862 -40.66 37.62 -11.02
C LYS A 862 -40.36 38.48 -12.25
N ARG A 863 -41.37 39.04 -12.88
CA ARG A 863 -41.20 40.02 -13.95
C ARG A 863 -40.65 41.31 -13.33
N LEU A 864 -39.60 41.86 -13.94
CA LEU A 864 -38.94 43.08 -13.50
C LEU A 864 -39.60 44.32 -14.17
N GLY A 865 -39.67 45.44 -13.45
CA GLY A 865 -40.21 46.71 -13.93
C GLY A 865 -39.15 47.54 -14.67
N GLU A 866 -39.33 48.87 -14.67
CA GLU A 866 -38.43 49.80 -15.33
C GLU A 866 -37.05 49.90 -14.65
N ASP A 867 -36.99 49.81 -13.33
CA ASP A 867 -35.71 49.66 -12.60
C ASP A 867 -35.31 48.19 -12.51
N ILE A 868 -34.86 47.62 -13.62
CA ILE A 868 -34.41 46.23 -13.73
C ILE A 868 -33.39 45.91 -12.64
N VAL A 869 -32.49 46.84 -12.31
CA VAL A 869 -31.41 46.60 -11.33
C VAL A 869 -31.94 46.55 -9.91
N GLY A 870 -32.74 47.54 -9.52
CA GLY A 870 -33.33 47.62 -8.19
C GLY A 870 -34.26 46.41 -7.91
N ASP A 871 -35.14 46.13 -8.88
CA ASP A 871 -36.07 44.99 -8.78
C ASP A 871 -35.34 43.65 -8.71
N TYR A 872 -34.24 43.47 -9.49
CA TYR A 872 -33.42 42.25 -9.44
C TYR A 872 -32.71 42.09 -8.07
N VAL A 873 -32.11 43.18 -7.56
CA VAL A 873 -31.41 43.12 -6.24
C VAL A 873 -32.41 42.83 -5.13
N ALA A 874 -33.61 43.44 -5.16
CA ALA A 874 -34.67 43.13 -4.20
C ALA A 874 -35.14 41.66 -4.28
N PHE A 875 -35.26 41.10 -5.50
CA PHE A 875 -35.59 39.69 -5.69
C PHE A 875 -34.48 38.79 -5.19
N LEU A 876 -33.20 39.11 -5.49
CA LEU A 876 -32.04 38.34 -5.00
C LEU A 876 -31.98 38.36 -3.47
N GLU A 877 -32.21 39.50 -2.81
CA GLU A 877 -32.21 39.63 -1.38
C GLU A 877 -33.33 38.80 -0.76
N ALA A 878 -34.54 38.84 -1.27
CA ALA A 878 -35.65 38.03 -0.83
C ALA A 878 -35.35 36.51 -0.96
N ALA A 879 -34.78 36.10 -2.11
CA ALA A 879 -34.42 34.72 -2.36
C ALA A 879 -33.28 34.22 -1.42
N ALA A 880 -32.27 35.08 -1.20
CA ALA A 880 -31.15 34.77 -0.29
C ALA A 880 -31.57 34.68 1.19
N LEU A 881 -32.54 35.50 1.60
CA LEU A 881 -33.13 35.46 2.95
C LEU A 881 -34.06 34.25 3.12
N ALA A 882 -34.81 33.87 2.07
CA ALA A 882 -35.69 32.69 2.12
C ALA A 882 -34.88 31.38 2.11
N HIS A 883 -33.76 31.29 1.42
CA HIS A 883 -32.95 30.11 1.23
C HIS A 883 -31.46 30.38 1.49
N PRO A 884 -31.06 30.82 2.69
CA PRO A 884 -29.67 31.21 2.98
C PRO A 884 -28.70 30.02 2.97
N ASP A 885 -29.20 28.77 3.06
CA ASP A 885 -28.41 27.55 2.94
C ASP A 885 -28.14 27.14 1.48
N GLN A 886 -28.63 27.89 0.50
CA GLN A 886 -28.49 27.60 -0.92
C GLN A 886 -27.89 28.74 -1.76
N TRP A 887 -27.39 29.85 -1.14
CA TRP A 887 -26.64 30.84 -1.89
C TRP A 887 -25.16 30.46 -1.99
N TYR A 888 -24.76 30.07 -3.20
CA TYR A 888 -23.44 29.42 -3.43
C TYR A 888 -22.34 30.42 -3.82
N GLN A 889 -22.18 31.49 -3.03
CA GLN A 889 -21.10 32.49 -3.20
C GLN A 889 -19.89 32.08 -2.32
N PHE A 890 -18.90 31.43 -2.93
CA PHE A 890 -17.71 30.91 -2.22
C PHE A 890 -16.53 31.88 -2.20
N TYR A 891 -16.76 33.13 -2.48
CA TYR A 891 -15.83 34.26 -2.35
C TYR A 891 -16.45 35.37 -1.50
N ASP A 892 -15.61 36.34 -1.07
CA ASP A 892 -16.08 37.47 -0.24
C ASP A 892 -16.81 38.47 -1.11
N PHE A 893 -18.13 38.35 -1.16
CA PHE A 893 -19.03 39.25 -1.94
C PHE A 893 -19.07 40.67 -1.34
N PHE A 894 -18.76 40.80 -0.06
CA PHE A 894 -18.78 42.04 0.69
C PHE A 894 -17.39 42.72 0.80
N ALA A 895 -16.36 42.23 0.11
CA ALA A 895 -15.00 42.74 0.22
C ALA A 895 -14.82 44.20 -0.17
N ASN A 896 -15.65 44.71 -1.08
CA ASN A 896 -15.62 46.06 -1.57
C ASN A 896 -16.77 46.93 -0.98
N ALA A 897 -17.49 46.41 0.02
CA ALA A 897 -18.46 47.18 0.77
C ALA A 897 -17.67 48.26 1.54
N GLY A 898 -17.81 49.52 1.13
CA GLY A 898 -17.19 50.63 1.86
C GLY A 898 -17.58 50.59 3.33
N GLU A 899 -16.66 50.92 4.25
CA GLU A 899 -16.91 51.11 5.67
C GLU A 899 -17.88 52.27 5.92
N GLY A 900 -19.12 52.13 5.47
CA GLY A 900 -20.21 53.05 5.67
C GLY A 900 -21.23 52.46 6.62
N GLY A 901 -21.03 52.70 7.91
CA GLY A 901 -22.05 52.40 8.93
C GLY A 901 -21.52 51.58 10.12
N ARG A 902 -20.79 52.25 11.03
CA ARG A 902 -20.77 51.87 12.45
C ARG A 902 -22.11 52.24 13.09
#